data_cf3ad85cd2d57579a53143e77e28f543
#
_entry.id   cf3ad85cd2d57579a53143e77e28f543
#
_cell.length_a   1.000
_cell.length_b   1.000
_cell.length_c   1.000
_cell.angle_alpha   90.00
_cell.angle_beta   90.00
_cell.angle_gamma   90.00
#
_symmetry.space_group_name_H-M   'P 1'
#
loop_
_entity.id
_entity.type
_entity.pdbx_description
1 polymer ?
#
loop_
_entity_poly.entity_id
_entity_poly.type
_entity_poly.pdbx_seq_one_letter_code
_entity_poly.pdbx_strand_id
1 'polypeptide(L)'
;LRFGKGEWRSFERGIEKEWLVTNGLGGYASSTLIGVNTRKYHGLLVASLTPPVRRYLFLAKLDERLETPRRTYNLATNHTGGGVTEFGFIHLQQVLFNPFPTFVYSFGDITLQKQVFMIYGENSTVILYRLINGAEPAILRLVPLVNCRDFHWTVRRGQIDFRKEEIPYGVAVKSIPQCPVLRLVCSEGQFNSRDDWFYDMFYLVEQKRGLDAREDHFIPGDFTISLKPGEIRDITFLATLEDIFTLDGRALLGAEIKRLQELVKRSGCRGILARHLVRAADSFIVHRQSTGGKSIIAGYHWFNDWGRDAMIALPGLTLVTRRYDDARDILLTYSRYCKDGLLPNVFADNGREALYNTVDASLWFFWAAWKYLQYTRDHTSGRKVLYPVLRDIAHHYIKGTHFNIGVDADGLLAAGSPDLQLTWMDAKVDQWVVTPRHGKAVEINALWYNALCVLRKLAALYGDTFPYQELLEKHERNFVREFWYEDGGYFYDVIGEDGKDASLRPNQVIALSLPFTAVDAERGRRAMTRVWQELYATYGLRTLSPGDPRYRGVYGGDRWQRDGAYHQGTVWSWLIGPFVTAWRRVHHYSPASRLQAARFLAPFRDQLRDHGVGYISEIFDGNEPIIPRGCIAQAWGVAEVLRAYVEDVLEIRPQI
;
A
#
# COMPACT_ATOMS: atom_id res chain seq x y z
N LEU A 1 -6.25 -13.04 -12.87
CA LEU A 1 -7.39 -12.20 -13.23
C LEU A 1 -7.40 -12.00 -14.74
N ARG A 2 -8.57 -11.79 -15.34
CA ARG A 2 -8.74 -11.61 -16.79
C ARG A 2 -9.80 -10.53 -17.04
N PHE A 3 -9.49 -9.60 -17.93
CA PHE A 3 -10.34 -8.49 -18.35
C PHE A 3 -10.50 -8.50 -19.87
N GLY A 4 -11.66 -8.16 -20.36
CA GLY A 4 -11.99 -8.05 -21.77
C GLY A 4 -12.51 -6.67 -22.16
N LYS A 5 -12.85 -6.46 -23.43
CA LYS A 5 -13.31 -5.16 -23.97
C LYS A 5 -14.48 -4.53 -23.21
N GLY A 6 -15.27 -5.30 -22.48
CA GLY A 6 -16.36 -4.77 -21.65
C GLY A 6 -15.90 -3.81 -20.55
N GLU A 7 -14.63 -3.94 -20.09
CA GLU A 7 -14.04 -3.10 -19.04
C GLU A 7 -13.57 -1.71 -19.58
N TRP A 8 -13.33 -1.58 -20.88
CA TRP A 8 -12.89 -0.32 -21.53
C TRP A 8 -13.70 0.00 -22.77
N ARG A 9 -15.04 0.03 -22.63
CA ARG A 9 -15.97 0.45 -23.70
C ARG A 9 -15.78 1.90 -24.11
N SER A 10 -15.25 2.72 -23.22
CA SER A 10 -14.88 4.11 -23.45
C SER A 10 -13.54 4.40 -22.76
N PHE A 11 -12.94 5.55 -23.08
CA PHE A 11 -11.73 6.03 -22.42
C PHE A 11 -11.92 6.15 -20.89
N GLU A 12 -13.03 6.76 -20.46
CA GLU A 12 -13.35 6.99 -19.05
C GLU A 12 -13.40 5.67 -18.26
N ARG A 13 -14.04 4.63 -18.83
CA ARG A 13 -14.08 3.30 -18.22
C ARG A 13 -12.71 2.63 -18.20
N GLY A 14 -11.93 2.82 -19.26
CA GLY A 14 -10.60 2.21 -19.39
C GLY A 14 -9.57 2.72 -18.39
N ILE A 15 -9.76 3.94 -17.88
CA ILE A 15 -8.85 4.55 -16.90
C ILE A 15 -9.22 4.28 -15.43
N GLU A 16 -10.35 3.64 -15.14
CA GLU A 16 -10.82 3.41 -13.77
C GLU A 16 -9.95 2.40 -13.01
N LYS A 17 -9.29 1.49 -13.72
CA LYS A 17 -8.48 0.41 -13.14
C LYS A 17 -7.01 0.61 -13.44
N GLU A 18 -6.22 0.48 -12.41
CA GLU A 18 -4.77 0.65 -12.45
C GLU A 18 -4.07 -0.66 -12.05
N TRP A 19 -2.93 -0.92 -12.64
CA TRP A 19 -2.09 -2.08 -12.31
C TRP A 19 -0.77 -1.63 -11.69
N LEU A 20 -0.16 -2.52 -10.92
CA LEU A 20 1.09 -2.30 -10.21
C LEU A 20 1.94 -3.56 -10.23
N VAL A 21 3.24 -3.41 -10.50
CA VAL A 21 4.28 -4.41 -10.24
C VAL A 21 5.44 -3.72 -9.50
N THR A 22 6.12 -4.44 -8.62
CA THR A 22 7.13 -3.88 -7.71
C THR A 22 8.42 -4.69 -7.75
N ASN A 23 9.52 -4.09 -7.26
CA ASN A 23 10.85 -4.71 -7.31
C ASN A 23 11.46 -5.07 -5.94
N GLY A 24 10.72 -4.90 -4.83
CA GLY A 24 11.25 -5.15 -3.48
C GLY A 24 12.25 -4.11 -2.96
N LEU A 25 12.50 -3.03 -3.74
CA LEU A 25 13.33 -1.89 -3.33
C LEU A 25 12.51 -0.62 -3.07
N GLY A 26 11.18 -0.67 -3.25
CA GLY A 26 10.30 0.50 -3.23
C GLY A 26 10.06 1.09 -4.62
N GLY A 27 10.78 0.64 -5.64
CA GLY A 27 10.51 0.95 -7.04
C GLY A 27 9.32 0.16 -7.58
N TYR A 28 8.70 0.68 -8.65
CA TYR A 28 7.52 0.06 -9.25
C TYR A 28 7.33 0.43 -10.73
N ALA A 29 6.48 -0.34 -11.41
CA ALA A 29 5.85 0.04 -12.67
C ALA A 29 4.33 0.02 -12.50
N SER A 30 3.64 1.02 -13.05
CA SER A 30 2.19 1.19 -12.90
C SER A 30 1.61 2.04 -14.04
N SER A 31 0.41 1.70 -14.49
CA SER A 31 -0.41 2.48 -15.43
C SER A 31 -1.86 2.02 -15.36
N THR A 32 -2.72 2.56 -16.21
CA THR A 32 -4.10 2.08 -16.36
C THR A 32 -4.19 0.83 -17.23
N LEU A 33 -5.34 0.13 -17.23
CA LEU A 33 -5.56 -1.03 -18.10
C LEU A 33 -5.40 -0.72 -19.59
N ILE A 34 -5.71 0.50 -20.00
CA ILE A 34 -5.57 0.93 -21.39
C ILE A 34 -4.24 1.61 -21.72
N GLY A 35 -3.30 1.63 -20.76
CA GLY A 35 -1.94 2.10 -20.95
C GLY A 35 -1.76 3.62 -20.99
N VAL A 36 -2.80 4.40 -20.66
CA VAL A 36 -2.68 5.86 -20.51
C VAL A 36 -2.27 6.22 -19.08
N ASN A 37 -1.30 7.11 -18.94
CA ASN A 37 -0.91 7.62 -17.65
C ASN A 37 -1.87 8.73 -17.19
N THR A 38 -2.57 8.52 -16.09
CA THR A 38 -3.55 9.47 -15.51
C THR A 38 -3.04 10.13 -14.25
N ARG A 39 -1.89 9.66 -13.74
CA ARG A 39 -1.21 10.17 -12.54
C ARG A 39 0.25 10.49 -12.88
N LYS A 40 0.81 11.51 -12.26
CA LYS A 40 2.26 11.76 -12.29
C LYS A 40 3.09 10.61 -11.70
N TYR A 41 2.44 9.74 -10.92
CA TYR A 41 3.02 8.53 -10.33
C TYR A 41 3.04 7.33 -11.28
N HIS A 42 2.33 7.37 -12.41
CA HIS A 42 2.39 6.32 -13.42
C HIS A 42 3.72 6.34 -14.15
N GLY A 43 4.27 5.18 -14.41
CA GLY A 43 5.49 4.98 -15.18
C GLY A 43 5.83 3.51 -15.31
N LEU A 44 6.61 3.17 -16.32
CA LEU A 44 7.13 1.81 -16.53
C LEU A 44 8.42 1.55 -15.73
N LEU A 45 9.12 2.61 -15.29
CA LEU A 45 10.22 2.51 -14.32
C LEU A 45 10.19 3.73 -13.40
N VAL A 46 9.65 3.54 -12.22
CA VAL A 46 9.84 4.43 -11.07
C VAL A 46 10.82 3.73 -10.14
N ALA A 47 12.05 4.19 -10.13
CA ALA A 47 13.14 3.55 -9.41
C ALA A 47 13.33 4.15 -8.02
N SER A 48 13.69 3.35 -7.04
CA SER A 48 14.10 3.78 -5.71
C SER A 48 15.62 3.94 -5.67
N LEU A 49 16.10 5.17 -5.57
CA LEU A 49 17.54 5.49 -5.60
C LEU A 49 18.23 5.30 -4.25
N THR A 50 17.48 5.29 -3.18
CA THR A 50 17.93 4.98 -1.82
C THR A 50 16.84 4.13 -1.17
N PRO A 51 16.80 2.82 -1.43
CA PRO A 51 15.71 1.96 -1.00
C PRO A 51 15.30 2.16 0.45
N PRO A 52 13.99 2.30 0.76
CA PRO A 52 12.84 2.31 -0.16
C PRO A 52 12.39 3.70 -0.64
N VAL A 53 13.18 4.72 -0.39
CA VAL A 53 12.88 6.16 -0.61
C VAL A 53 13.63 6.76 -1.81
N ARG A 54 13.48 8.07 -2.05
CA ARG A 54 14.02 8.77 -3.23
C ARG A 54 13.58 8.12 -4.53
N ARG A 55 12.27 8.02 -4.71
CA ARG A 55 11.67 7.44 -5.91
C ARG A 55 11.63 8.42 -7.06
N TYR A 56 12.20 8.03 -8.18
CA TYR A 56 12.35 8.85 -9.39
C TYR A 56 11.74 8.15 -10.59
N LEU A 57 11.01 8.89 -11.41
CA LEU A 57 10.50 8.42 -12.70
C LEU A 57 11.64 8.48 -13.75
N PHE A 58 11.93 7.33 -14.37
CA PHE A 58 12.90 7.22 -15.46
C PHE A 58 12.25 6.89 -16.80
N LEU A 59 11.37 5.89 -16.85
CA LEU A 59 10.62 5.55 -18.04
C LEU A 59 9.13 5.76 -17.77
N ALA A 60 8.55 6.80 -18.37
CA ALA A 60 7.12 7.09 -18.22
C ALA A 60 6.25 6.12 -19.02
N LYS A 61 6.60 5.89 -20.27
CA LYS A 61 5.90 5.00 -21.21
C LYS A 61 6.85 4.39 -22.22
N LEU A 62 6.39 3.33 -22.86
CA LEU A 62 6.93 2.82 -24.11
C LEU A 62 5.75 2.73 -25.08
N ASP A 63 5.73 3.63 -26.07
CA ASP A 63 4.66 3.73 -27.03
C ASP A 63 4.96 2.84 -28.24
N GLU A 64 4.01 1.99 -28.58
CA GLU A 64 4.13 1.04 -29.68
C GLU A 64 3.37 1.54 -30.91
N ARG A 65 4.04 1.39 -32.08
CA ARG A 65 3.45 1.62 -33.40
C ARG A 65 3.80 0.45 -34.29
N LEU A 66 2.81 -0.08 -35.00
CA LEU A 66 3.03 -1.10 -36.05
C LEU A 66 2.68 -0.54 -37.41
N GLU A 67 3.64 -0.63 -38.32
CA GLU A 67 3.56 -0.12 -39.67
C GLU A 67 3.52 -1.31 -40.66
N THR A 68 2.53 -1.34 -41.51
CA THR A 68 2.42 -2.26 -42.67
C THR A 68 2.41 -1.43 -43.96
N PRO A 69 2.61 -2.01 -45.15
CA PRO A 69 2.55 -1.26 -46.40
C PRO A 69 1.22 -0.53 -46.64
N ARG A 70 0.14 -1.03 -46.01
CA ARG A 70 -1.22 -0.47 -46.20
C ARG A 70 -1.64 0.46 -45.09
N ARG A 71 -1.14 0.27 -43.86
CA ARG A 71 -1.68 0.96 -42.68
C ARG A 71 -0.70 1.01 -41.54
N THR A 72 -0.77 2.10 -40.78
CA THR A 72 -0.10 2.26 -39.47
C THR A 72 -1.12 2.10 -38.34
N TYR A 73 -0.78 1.29 -37.34
CA TYR A 73 -1.56 1.07 -36.13
C TYR A 73 -0.81 1.67 -34.94
N ASN A 74 -1.39 2.71 -34.32
CA ASN A 74 -0.92 3.24 -33.05
C ASN A 74 -1.53 2.40 -31.92
N LEU A 75 -0.71 1.77 -31.10
CA LEU A 75 -1.16 0.92 -29.98
C LEU A 75 -1.10 1.68 -28.65
N ALA A 76 -0.41 2.80 -28.61
CA ALA A 76 -0.41 3.71 -27.47
C ALA A 76 -1.77 4.38 -27.26
N THR A 77 -2.13 4.61 -26.00
CA THR A 77 -3.22 5.51 -25.62
C THR A 77 -2.63 6.69 -24.91
N ASN A 78 -2.80 7.90 -25.43
CA ASN A 78 -2.23 9.13 -24.90
C ASN A 78 -3.29 10.19 -24.69
N HIS A 79 -3.14 10.95 -23.60
CA HIS A 79 -3.95 12.11 -23.27
C HIS A 79 -3.01 13.31 -23.09
N THR A 80 -3.29 14.40 -23.80
CA THR A 80 -2.60 15.68 -23.69
C THR A 80 -3.55 16.76 -23.19
N GLY A 81 -3.07 17.97 -22.96
CA GLY A 81 -3.92 19.09 -22.56
C GLY A 81 -5.07 19.40 -23.54
N GLY A 82 -4.96 18.97 -24.79
CA GLY A 82 -6.00 19.07 -25.80
C GLY A 82 -7.01 17.91 -25.85
N GLY A 83 -6.84 16.89 -25.01
CA GLY A 83 -7.70 15.69 -24.98
C GLY A 83 -6.96 14.41 -25.36
N VAL A 84 -7.70 13.32 -25.63
CA VAL A 84 -7.13 12.05 -26.06
C VAL A 84 -6.63 12.17 -27.49
N THR A 85 -5.33 11.94 -27.69
CA THR A 85 -4.65 12.12 -29.00
C THR A 85 -4.41 10.81 -29.74
N GLU A 86 -4.32 9.71 -28.99
CA GLU A 86 -4.14 8.35 -29.54
C GLU A 86 -5.06 7.36 -28.82
N PHE A 87 -5.65 6.45 -29.57
CA PHE A 87 -6.71 5.55 -29.11
C PHE A 87 -6.31 4.08 -29.24
N GLY A 88 -5.08 3.72 -28.88
CA GLY A 88 -4.56 2.35 -29.02
C GLY A 88 -5.40 1.29 -28.30
N PHE A 89 -6.16 1.67 -27.27
CA PHE A 89 -7.04 0.76 -26.54
C PHE A 89 -8.16 0.15 -27.41
N ILE A 90 -8.51 0.74 -28.57
CA ILE A 90 -9.48 0.14 -29.48
C ILE A 90 -9.00 -1.21 -30.05
N HIS A 91 -7.69 -1.41 -30.13
CA HIS A 91 -7.05 -2.65 -30.55
C HIS A 91 -6.83 -3.65 -29.42
N LEU A 92 -6.94 -3.21 -28.15
CA LEU A 92 -6.77 -4.05 -26.98
C LEU A 92 -7.95 -5.02 -26.84
N GLN A 93 -7.67 -6.33 -26.83
CA GLN A 93 -8.68 -7.40 -26.73
C GLN A 93 -8.81 -7.94 -25.32
N GLN A 94 -7.67 -8.09 -24.60
CA GLN A 94 -7.62 -8.68 -23.30
C GLN A 94 -6.49 -8.06 -22.47
N VAL A 95 -6.69 -8.02 -21.13
CA VAL A 95 -5.62 -7.82 -20.17
C VAL A 95 -5.67 -8.98 -19.17
N LEU A 96 -4.54 -9.63 -18.96
CA LEU A 96 -4.38 -10.80 -18.10
C LEU A 96 -3.40 -10.48 -16.97
N PHE A 97 -3.65 -11.04 -15.79
CA PHE A 97 -2.71 -11.02 -14.66
C PHE A 97 -2.44 -12.45 -14.21
N ASN A 98 -1.30 -13.02 -14.66
CA ASN A 98 -0.89 -14.39 -14.31
C ASN A 98 0.65 -14.57 -14.32
N PRO A 99 1.39 -14.16 -13.27
CA PRO A 99 1.00 -13.19 -12.26
C PRO A 99 1.04 -11.73 -12.75
N PHE A 100 1.81 -11.43 -13.79
CA PHE A 100 2.11 -10.09 -14.29
C PHE A 100 1.12 -9.59 -15.33
N PRO A 101 0.94 -8.26 -15.47
CA PRO A 101 0.06 -7.69 -16.50
C PRO A 101 0.53 -8.06 -17.90
N THR A 102 -0.38 -8.59 -18.67
CA THR A 102 -0.18 -9.01 -20.05
C THR A 102 -1.31 -8.45 -20.90
N PHE A 103 -0.98 -7.63 -21.88
CA PHE A 103 -1.89 -6.93 -22.78
C PHE A 103 -1.87 -7.64 -24.14
N VAL A 104 -3.04 -7.97 -24.66
CA VAL A 104 -3.19 -8.63 -25.96
C VAL A 104 -3.93 -7.71 -26.91
N TYR A 105 -3.22 -7.24 -27.93
CA TYR A 105 -3.75 -6.42 -29.00
C TYR A 105 -3.98 -7.28 -30.24
N SER A 106 -5.07 -7.01 -30.98
CA SER A 106 -5.34 -7.64 -32.27
C SER A 106 -5.85 -6.59 -33.26
N PHE A 107 -5.29 -6.59 -34.43
CA PHE A 107 -5.62 -5.66 -35.51
C PHE A 107 -5.32 -6.33 -36.86
N GLY A 108 -6.34 -6.41 -37.73
CA GLY A 108 -6.26 -7.21 -38.92
C GLY A 108 -5.99 -8.69 -38.62
N ASP A 109 -4.95 -9.24 -39.22
CA ASP A 109 -4.43 -10.60 -39.01
C ASP A 109 -3.19 -10.63 -38.10
N ILE A 110 -2.90 -9.54 -37.40
CA ILE A 110 -1.74 -9.38 -36.53
C ILE A 110 -2.17 -9.43 -35.05
N THR A 111 -1.38 -10.11 -34.23
CA THR A 111 -1.54 -10.11 -32.75
C THR A 111 -0.24 -9.72 -32.08
N LEU A 112 -0.33 -8.74 -31.16
CA LEU A 112 0.77 -8.35 -30.29
C LEU A 112 0.40 -8.62 -28.83
N GLN A 113 1.22 -9.40 -28.15
CA GLN A 113 1.17 -9.58 -26.70
C GLN A 113 2.30 -8.81 -26.06
N LYS A 114 1.97 -7.94 -25.09
CA LYS A 114 2.92 -7.16 -24.26
C LYS A 114 2.78 -7.60 -22.81
N GLN A 115 3.88 -8.03 -22.18
CA GLN A 115 3.91 -8.39 -20.76
C GLN A 115 4.93 -7.54 -20.03
N VAL A 116 4.57 -7.00 -18.85
CA VAL A 116 5.41 -6.09 -18.06
C VAL A 116 5.67 -6.71 -16.68
N PHE A 117 6.94 -6.76 -16.27
CA PHE A 117 7.33 -7.14 -14.92
C PHE A 117 8.62 -6.45 -14.50
N MET A 118 8.92 -6.46 -13.21
CA MET A 118 10.18 -5.95 -12.67
C MET A 118 11.01 -7.10 -12.10
N ILE A 119 12.33 -6.93 -12.13
CA ILE A 119 13.28 -7.87 -11.52
C ILE A 119 13.36 -7.55 -10.03
N TYR A 120 13.13 -8.56 -9.18
CA TYR A 120 13.19 -8.37 -7.73
C TYR A 120 14.63 -8.07 -7.27
N GLY A 121 14.79 -6.99 -6.50
CA GLY A 121 16.09 -6.52 -6.01
C GLY A 121 16.86 -5.60 -6.96
N GLU A 122 16.28 -5.24 -8.13
CA GLU A 122 16.88 -4.36 -9.11
C GLU A 122 15.94 -3.22 -9.53
N ASN A 123 16.52 -2.08 -9.92
CA ASN A 123 15.75 -1.01 -10.58
C ASN A 123 15.68 -1.28 -12.10
N SER A 124 15.02 -2.38 -12.44
CA SER A 124 14.93 -2.90 -13.80
C SER A 124 13.50 -3.31 -14.12
N THR A 125 12.96 -2.80 -15.25
CA THR A 125 11.66 -3.21 -15.80
C THR A 125 11.87 -3.92 -17.11
N VAL A 126 11.31 -5.12 -17.23
CA VAL A 126 11.32 -5.96 -18.43
C VAL A 126 9.97 -5.90 -19.10
N ILE A 127 9.97 -5.65 -20.40
CA ILE A 127 8.78 -5.69 -21.25
C ILE A 127 9.00 -6.74 -22.32
N LEU A 128 8.22 -7.81 -22.26
CA LEU A 128 8.25 -8.88 -23.25
C LEU A 128 7.16 -8.66 -24.31
N TYR A 129 7.55 -8.72 -25.54
CA TYR A 129 6.63 -8.76 -26.67
C TYR A 129 6.65 -10.13 -27.31
N ARG A 130 5.48 -10.62 -27.66
CA ARG A 130 5.29 -11.70 -28.62
C ARG A 130 4.41 -11.20 -29.75
N LEU A 131 4.98 -11.08 -30.94
CA LEU A 131 4.29 -10.62 -32.10
C LEU A 131 4.07 -11.78 -33.06
N ILE A 132 2.82 -11.96 -33.51
CA ILE A 132 2.42 -12.90 -34.55
C ILE A 132 2.01 -12.03 -35.75
N ASN A 133 2.88 -11.98 -36.78
CA ASN A 133 2.65 -11.14 -37.95
C ASN A 133 1.68 -11.81 -38.93
N GLY A 134 0.94 -10.98 -39.68
CA GLY A 134 0.01 -11.38 -40.70
C GLY A 134 0.65 -11.66 -42.08
N ALA A 135 -0.15 -11.55 -43.11
CA ALA A 135 0.24 -11.87 -44.48
C ALA A 135 1.19 -10.87 -45.15
N GLU A 136 1.41 -9.69 -44.52
CA GLU A 136 2.27 -8.63 -45.06
C GLU A 136 3.50 -8.42 -44.19
N PRO A 137 4.60 -7.88 -44.77
CA PRO A 137 5.73 -7.43 -43.93
C PRO A 137 5.27 -6.30 -42.95
N ALA A 138 5.84 -6.24 -41.79
CA ALA A 138 5.52 -5.21 -40.79
C ALA A 138 6.77 -4.68 -40.11
N ILE A 139 6.67 -3.48 -39.55
CA ILE A 139 7.70 -2.86 -38.73
C ILE A 139 7.08 -2.49 -37.38
N LEU A 140 7.58 -3.08 -36.31
CA LEU A 140 7.27 -2.64 -34.96
C LEU A 140 8.23 -1.53 -34.55
N ARG A 141 7.69 -0.39 -34.16
CA ARG A 141 8.44 0.74 -33.62
C ARG A 141 8.11 0.93 -32.15
N LEU A 142 9.14 0.99 -31.29
CA LEU A 142 9.03 1.22 -29.87
C LEU A 142 9.64 2.59 -29.52
N VAL A 143 8.84 3.49 -28.96
CA VAL A 143 9.22 4.88 -28.65
C VAL A 143 9.21 5.07 -27.13
N PRO A 144 10.37 5.12 -26.47
CA PRO A 144 10.46 5.37 -25.02
C PRO A 144 10.24 6.86 -24.70
N LEU A 145 9.41 7.13 -23.71
CA LEU A 145 9.17 8.43 -23.12
C LEU A 145 9.93 8.50 -21.79
N VAL A 146 11.01 9.26 -21.75
CA VAL A 146 12.01 9.29 -20.65
C VAL A 146 11.85 10.53 -19.81
N ASN A 147 12.14 10.39 -18.53
CA ASN A 147 12.28 11.50 -17.59
C ASN A 147 13.43 11.22 -16.60
N CYS A 148 13.69 12.13 -15.66
CA CYS A 148 14.49 11.91 -14.47
C CYS A 148 14.08 12.92 -13.42
N ARG A 149 12.97 12.65 -12.76
CA ARG A 149 12.40 13.55 -11.78
C ARG A 149 11.89 12.82 -10.55
N ASP A 150 11.89 13.49 -9.42
CA ASP A 150 11.18 13.00 -8.25
C ASP A 150 9.71 12.70 -8.60
N PHE A 151 9.20 11.57 -8.14
CA PHE A 151 7.86 11.09 -8.55
C PHE A 151 6.70 11.97 -8.02
N HIS A 152 6.96 12.85 -7.04
CA HIS A 152 5.97 13.79 -6.53
C HIS A 152 5.82 15.05 -7.42
N TRP A 153 6.74 15.28 -8.32
CA TRP A 153 6.78 16.51 -9.15
C TRP A 153 6.39 16.22 -10.60
N THR A 154 6.31 17.27 -11.39
CA THR A 154 6.18 17.26 -12.85
C THR A 154 7.22 18.20 -13.42
N VAL A 155 7.65 17.95 -14.64
CA VAL A 155 8.67 18.78 -15.33
C VAL A 155 8.25 19.15 -16.73
N ARG A 156 8.81 20.25 -17.23
CA ARG A 156 8.66 20.73 -18.59
C ARG A 156 9.99 20.71 -19.32
N ARG A 157 9.95 20.68 -20.66
CA ARG A 157 11.14 20.81 -21.48
C ARG A 157 11.98 22.02 -21.04
N GLY A 158 13.29 21.82 -20.94
CA GLY A 158 14.24 22.84 -20.50
C GLY A 158 14.46 22.92 -19.00
N GLN A 159 13.72 22.16 -18.16
CA GLN A 159 13.97 22.06 -16.73
C GLN A 159 14.96 20.93 -16.37
N ILE A 160 15.14 19.96 -17.28
CA ILE A 160 16.11 18.87 -17.17
C ILE A 160 16.84 18.76 -18.49
N ASP A 161 18.18 18.66 -18.44
CA ASP A 161 19.02 18.37 -19.59
C ASP A 161 19.32 16.88 -19.66
N PHE A 162 19.20 16.32 -20.86
CA PHE A 162 19.52 14.92 -21.14
C PHE A 162 20.72 14.82 -22.06
N ARG A 163 21.63 13.89 -21.74
CA ARG A 163 22.70 13.43 -22.61
C ARG A 163 22.47 11.96 -22.90
N LYS A 164 22.82 11.53 -24.09
CA LYS A 164 22.70 10.14 -24.50
C LYS A 164 23.97 9.65 -25.20
N GLU A 165 24.17 8.34 -25.10
CA GLU A 165 25.25 7.62 -25.74
C GLU A 165 24.67 6.32 -26.30
N GLU A 166 24.96 6.01 -27.55
CA GLU A 166 24.60 4.71 -28.12
C GLU A 166 25.45 3.63 -27.48
N ILE A 167 24.81 2.56 -27.06
CA ILE A 167 25.43 1.39 -26.45
C ILE A 167 25.00 0.14 -27.22
N PRO A 168 25.65 -1.01 -27.03
CA PRO A 168 25.19 -2.27 -27.63
C PRO A 168 23.73 -2.51 -27.29
N TYR A 169 22.93 -2.80 -28.31
CA TYR A 169 21.48 -3.06 -28.24
C TYR A 169 20.60 -1.85 -27.88
N GLY A 170 21.13 -0.62 -27.79
CA GLY A 170 20.28 0.54 -27.48
C GLY A 170 21.01 1.82 -27.09
N VAL A 171 20.52 2.48 -26.05
CA VAL A 171 20.98 3.79 -25.61
C VAL A 171 21.09 3.92 -24.11
N ALA A 172 22.14 4.58 -23.65
CA ALA A 172 22.31 5.07 -22.29
C ALA A 172 21.88 6.54 -22.25
N VAL A 173 20.98 6.89 -21.34
CA VAL A 173 20.47 8.26 -21.15
C VAL A 173 20.85 8.73 -19.75
N LYS A 174 21.47 9.90 -19.67
CA LYS A 174 21.86 10.54 -18.41
C LYS A 174 21.25 11.92 -18.32
N SER A 175 20.58 12.22 -17.24
CA SER A 175 20.21 13.59 -16.86
C SER A 175 21.29 14.22 -15.99
N ILE A 176 21.38 15.54 -15.97
CA ILE A 176 22.39 16.26 -15.20
C ILE A 176 21.70 16.96 -14.02
N PRO A 177 22.34 16.93 -12.81
CA PRO A 177 23.68 16.40 -12.53
C PRO A 177 23.78 15.15 -11.66
N GLN A 178 22.72 14.50 -11.17
CA GLN A 178 22.86 13.51 -10.09
C GLN A 178 21.99 12.25 -10.19
N CYS A 179 21.46 11.93 -11.37
CA CYS A 179 20.73 10.67 -11.57
C CYS A 179 21.63 9.57 -12.11
N PRO A 180 21.40 8.31 -11.74
CA PRO A 180 22.02 7.17 -12.40
C PRO A 180 21.69 7.13 -13.89
N VAL A 181 22.50 6.42 -14.65
CA VAL A 181 22.32 6.25 -16.09
C VAL A 181 21.17 5.28 -16.35
N LEU A 182 20.17 5.74 -17.09
CA LEU A 182 19.12 4.86 -17.61
C LEU A 182 19.60 4.17 -18.88
N ARG A 183 19.57 2.84 -18.90
CA ARG A 183 19.82 2.06 -20.10
C ARG A 183 18.51 1.53 -20.66
N LEU A 184 18.29 1.81 -21.93
CA LEU A 184 17.16 1.31 -22.71
C LEU A 184 17.73 0.40 -23.79
N VAL A 185 17.45 -0.89 -23.69
CA VAL A 185 18.02 -1.90 -24.58
C VAL A 185 16.95 -2.86 -25.09
N CYS A 186 17.09 -3.33 -26.31
CA CYS A 186 16.18 -4.24 -26.96
C CYS A 186 16.95 -5.43 -27.56
N SER A 187 16.45 -6.65 -27.33
CA SER A 187 17.10 -7.87 -27.83
C SER A 187 17.14 -7.96 -29.35
N GLU A 188 16.28 -7.20 -30.02
CA GLU A 188 16.06 -7.26 -31.46
C GLU A 188 15.94 -5.84 -32.03
N GLY A 189 16.25 -5.70 -33.33
CA GLY A 189 16.04 -4.46 -34.06
C GLY A 189 17.21 -3.47 -34.00
N GLN A 190 16.95 -2.26 -34.49
CA GLN A 190 17.91 -1.18 -34.60
C GLN A 190 17.43 0.00 -33.77
N PHE A 191 18.32 0.61 -32.99
CA PHE A 191 18.10 1.90 -32.35
C PHE A 191 18.34 3.02 -33.34
N ASN A 192 17.39 3.95 -33.45
CA ASN A 192 17.48 5.16 -34.29
C ASN A 192 17.51 6.37 -33.36
N SER A 193 18.68 6.96 -33.21
CA SER A 193 18.91 8.11 -32.32
C SER A 193 18.22 9.38 -32.84
N ARG A 194 17.52 10.07 -31.95
CA ARG A 194 16.96 11.41 -32.20
C ARG A 194 16.72 12.14 -30.89
N ASP A 195 16.71 13.50 -30.94
CA ASP A 195 16.35 14.33 -29.81
C ASP A 195 14.98 14.93 -30.07
N ASP A 196 13.96 14.33 -29.44
CA ASP A 196 12.58 14.75 -29.60
C ASP A 196 11.88 14.81 -28.25
N TRP A 197 10.65 15.33 -28.19
CA TRP A 197 9.89 15.49 -26.97
C TRP A 197 8.43 15.13 -27.20
N PHE A 198 7.87 14.43 -26.21
CA PHE A 198 6.43 14.29 -26.06
C PHE A 198 5.94 15.44 -25.17
N TYR A 199 5.10 16.32 -25.73
CA TYR A 199 4.65 17.53 -25.06
C TYR A 199 3.29 17.35 -24.40
N ASP A 200 3.14 18.02 -23.25
CA ASP A 200 1.86 18.28 -22.59
C ASP A 200 1.07 17.01 -22.24
N MET A 201 1.76 15.93 -21.82
CA MET A 201 1.08 14.78 -21.23
C MET A 201 0.22 15.24 -20.07
N PHE A 202 -1.04 14.79 -20.04
CA PHE A 202 -2.05 15.28 -19.12
C PHE A 202 -2.53 14.22 -18.15
N TYR A 203 -2.36 14.48 -16.85
CA TYR A 203 -2.70 13.59 -15.75
C TYR A 203 -4.08 13.92 -15.18
N LEU A 204 -5.13 13.33 -15.75
CA LEU A 204 -6.53 13.62 -15.43
C LEU A 204 -6.86 13.42 -13.94
N VAL A 205 -6.27 12.43 -13.28
CA VAL A 205 -6.51 12.17 -11.85
C VAL A 205 -5.84 13.23 -10.99
N GLU A 206 -4.65 13.70 -11.34
CA GLU A 206 -3.98 14.78 -10.61
C GLU A 206 -4.75 16.11 -10.72
N GLN A 207 -5.30 16.42 -11.91
CA GLN A 207 -6.17 17.58 -12.09
C GLN A 207 -7.39 17.53 -11.17
N LYS A 208 -8.08 16.37 -11.12
CA LYS A 208 -9.25 16.17 -10.24
C LYS A 208 -8.91 16.33 -8.75
N ARG A 209 -7.64 16.15 -8.39
CA ARG A 209 -7.11 16.32 -7.03
C ARG A 209 -6.61 17.74 -6.75
N GLY A 210 -6.67 18.65 -7.73
CA GLY A 210 -6.14 20.02 -7.61
C GLY A 210 -4.62 20.09 -7.59
N LEU A 211 -3.93 19.15 -8.26
CA LEU A 211 -2.47 19.07 -8.34
C LEU A 211 -1.98 19.36 -9.75
N ASP A 212 -0.66 19.61 -9.88
CA ASP A 212 0.00 19.71 -11.17
C ASP A 212 -0.26 18.46 -12.02
N ALA A 213 -0.78 18.70 -13.24
CA ALA A 213 -1.32 17.65 -14.09
C ALA A 213 -0.71 17.60 -15.49
N ARG A 214 0.35 18.37 -15.77
CA ARG A 214 0.93 18.48 -17.12
C ARG A 214 2.43 18.27 -17.08
N GLU A 215 2.96 17.50 -18.04
CA GLU A 215 4.37 17.14 -18.10
C GLU A 215 4.86 16.95 -19.53
N ASP A 216 6.16 17.18 -19.75
CA ASP A 216 6.85 16.86 -21.00
C ASP A 216 7.84 15.71 -20.76
N HIS A 217 8.02 14.85 -21.78
CA HIS A 217 8.95 13.71 -21.71
C HIS A 217 9.94 13.75 -22.87
N PHE A 218 11.20 13.42 -22.59
CA PHE A 218 12.25 13.33 -23.60
C PHE A 218 12.14 12.01 -24.36
N ILE A 219 12.35 12.06 -25.68
CA ILE A 219 12.41 10.91 -26.59
C ILE A 219 13.84 10.81 -27.12
N PRO A 220 14.69 9.87 -26.60
CA PRO A 220 16.09 9.73 -27.05
C PRO A 220 16.21 9.11 -28.45
N GLY A 221 15.18 8.51 -28.95
CA GLY A 221 15.12 7.78 -30.21
C GLY A 221 14.01 6.74 -30.22
N ASP A 222 14.06 5.83 -31.16
CA ASP A 222 13.14 4.69 -31.26
C ASP A 222 13.87 3.40 -31.67
N PHE A 223 13.26 2.27 -31.33
CA PHE A 223 13.72 0.94 -31.76
C PHE A 223 12.81 0.46 -32.89
N THR A 224 13.41 0.02 -33.98
CA THR A 224 12.70 -0.46 -35.19
C THR A 224 12.98 -1.95 -35.38
N ILE A 225 11.95 -2.78 -35.37
CA ILE A 225 12.02 -4.23 -35.57
C ILE A 225 11.24 -4.61 -36.81
N SER A 226 11.92 -5.15 -37.83
CA SER A 226 11.32 -5.61 -39.09
C SER A 226 10.85 -7.04 -38.98
N LEU A 227 9.66 -7.34 -39.48
CA LEU A 227 9.02 -8.66 -39.46
C LEU A 227 8.63 -9.09 -40.88
N LYS A 228 8.91 -10.35 -41.18
CA LYS A 228 8.46 -11.00 -42.42
C LYS A 228 6.98 -11.42 -42.32
N PRO A 229 6.30 -11.62 -43.46
CA PRO A 229 4.95 -12.21 -43.47
C PRO A 229 4.90 -13.54 -42.69
N GLY A 230 3.89 -13.72 -41.87
CA GLY A 230 3.66 -14.94 -41.09
C GLY A 230 4.67 -15.21 -39.96
N GLU A 231 5.58 -14.30 -39.69
CA GLU A 231 6.63 -14.48 -38.71
C GLU A 231 6.08 -14.36 -37.28
N ILE A 232 6.59 -15.21 -36.37
CA ILE A 232 6.40 -15.09 -34.92
C ILE A 232 7.71 -14.63 -34.30
N ARG A 233 7.70 -13.53 -33.59
CA ARG A 233 8.89 -12.94 -32.98
C ARG A 233 8.68 -12.67 -31.49
N ASP A 234 9.63 -13.11 -30.68
CA ASP A 234 9.73 -12.77 -29.26
C ASP A 234 10.81 -11.71 -29.07
N ILE A 235 10.46 -10.62 -28.39
CA ILE A 235 11.32 -9.45 -28.21
C ILE A 235 11.37 -9.11 -26.73
N THR A 236 12.56 -8.84 -26.21
CA THR A 236 12.78 -8.33 -24.85
C THR A 236 13.22 -6.88 -24.93
N PHE A 237 12.44 -5.99 -24.33
CA PHE A 237 12.85 -4.62 -24.04
C PHE A 237 13.14 -4.49 -22.54
N LEU A 238 14.27 -3.88 -22.19
CA LEU A 238 14.70 -3.66 -20.82
C LEU A 238 14.99 -2.19 -20.59
N ALA A 239 14.39 -1.63 -19.53
CA ALA A 239 14.77 -0.34 -18.95
C ALA A 239 15.41 -0.60 -17.59
N THR A 240 16.67 -0.22 -17.41
CA THR A 240 17.43 -0.55 -16.21
C THR A 240 18.40 0.55 -15.79
N LEU A 241 18.62 0.65 -14.48
CA LEU A 241 19.68 1.46 -13.89
C LEU A 241 20.93 0.63 -13.55
N GLU A 242 20.89 -0.68 -13.75
CA GLU A 242 21.98 -1.59 -13.44
C GLU A 242 23.03 -1.57 -14.55
N ASP A 243 24.31 -1.72 -14.15
CA ASP A 243 25.45 -1.76 -15.09
C ASP A 243 25.58 -3.13 -15.79
N ILE A 244 25.15 -4.20 -15.10
CA ILE A 244 25.19 -5.58 -15.60
C ILE A 244 23.75 -6.07 -15.76
N PHE A 245 23.41 -6.52 -16.95
CA PHE A 245 22.05 -6.99 -17.28
C PHE A 245 22.08 -8.10 -18.33
N THR A 246 20.98 -8.79 -18.49
CA THR A 246 20.74 -9.79 -19.55
C THR A 246 19.47 -9.45 -20.34
N LEU A 247 19.46 -9.81 -21.61
CA LEU A 247 18.30 -9.70 -22.49
C LEU A 247 17.53 -11.04 -22.66
N ASP A 248 17.86 -12.06 -21.86
CA ASP A 248 17.04 -13.27 -21.79
C ASP A 248 15.79 -13.05 -20.95
N GLY A 249 14.84 -12.32 -21.49
CA GLY A 249 13.62 -11.95 -20.79
C GLY A 249 12.73 -13.13 -20.41
N ARG A 250 12.83 -14.28 -21.12
CA ARG A 250 12.09 -15.49 -20.76
C ARG A 250 12.67 -16.15 -19.50
N ALA A 251 13.99 -16.21 -19.38
CA ALA A 251 14.63 -16.71 -18.17
C ALA A 251 14.32 -15.82 -16.97
N LEU A 252 14.37 -14.49 -17.15
CA LEU A 252 14.01 -13.51 -16.12
C LEU A 252 12.54 -13.69 -15.65
N LEU A 253 11.61 -13.80 -16.60
CA LEU A 253 10.19 -14.06 -16.28
C LEU A 253 9.99 -15.37 -15.53
N GLY A 254 10.67 -16.43 -15.95
CA GLY A 254 10.64 -17.74 -15.30
C GLY A 254 11.11 -17.69 -13.86
N ALA A 255 12.19 -16.95 -13.60
CA ALA A 255 12.72 -16.74 -12.25
C ALA A 255 11.72 -16.01 -11.34
N GLU A 256 11.10 -14.91 -11.81
CA GLU A 256 10.12 -14.17 -11.04
C GLU A 256 8.83 -14.96 -10.78
N ILE A 257 8.33 -15.70 -11.77
CA ILE A 257 7.17 -16.60 -11.58
C ILE A 257 7.48 -17.65 -10.51
N LYS A 258 8.66 -18.28 -10.58
CA LYS A 258 9.10 -19.28 -9.60
C LYS A 258 9.18 -18.68 -8.19
N ARG A 259 9.79 -17.49 -8.06
CA ARG A 259 9.87 -16.77 -6.77
C ARG A 259 8.49 -16.56 -6.14
N LEU A 260 7.53 -16.02 -6.91
CA LEU A 260 6.16 -15.80 -6.43
C LEU A 260 5.41 -17.09 -6.11
N GLN A 261 5.64 -18.17 -6.89
CA GLN A 261 5.06 -19.48 -6.60
C GLN A 261 5.60 -20.08 -5.29
N GLU A 262 6.88 -19.91 -5.02
CA GLU A 262 7.51 -20.35 -3.77
C GLU A 262 6.96 -19.60 -2.55
N LEU A 263 6.72 -18.28 -2.66
CA LEU A 263 6.05 -17.50 -1.60
C LEU A 263 4.65 -18.05 -1.30
N VAL A 264 3.85 -18.29 -2.31
CA VAL A 264 2.49 -18.86 -2.14
C VAL A 264 2.56 -20.27 -1.55
N LYS A 265 3.48 -21.10 -2.00
CA LYS A 265 3.68 -22.47 -1.48
C LYS A 265 4.10 -22.42 -0.01
N ARG A 266 5.11 -21.59 0.33
CA ARG A 266 5.62 -21.42 1.71
C ARG A 266 4.54 -20.96 2.68
N SER A 267 3.66 -20.04 2.26
CA SER A 267 2.58 -19.54 3.11
C SER A 267 1.61 -20.64 3.58
N GLY A 268 1.45 -21.70 2.79
CA GLY A 268 0.45 -22.74 3.04
C GLY A 268 -0.98 -22.28 2.86
N CYS A 269 -1.20 -21.03 2.41
CA CYS A 269 -2.53 -20.47 2.23
C CYS A 269 -3.28 -21.14 1.08
N ARG A 270 -4.53 -21.52 1.34
CA ARG A 270 -5.44 -22.15 0.37
C ARG A 270 -6.55 -21.17 -0.03
N GLY A 271 -7.12 -21.37 -1.21
CA GLY A 271 -8.16 -20.51 -1.78
C GLY A 271 -7.62 -19.37 -2.64
N ILE A 272 -8.45 -18.89 -3.57
CA ILE A 272 -8.07 -17.91 -4.59
C ILE A 272 -7.73 -16.57 -3.92
N LEU A 273 -8.58 -16.06 -3.05
CA LEU A 273 -8.39 -14.78 -2.37
C LEU A 273 -7.05 -14.76 -1.60
N ALA A 274 -6.80 -15.75 -0.74
CA ALA A 274 -5.58 -15.79 0.07
C ALA A 274 -4.31 -15.87 -0.79
N ARG A 275 -4.31 -16.67 -1.86
CA ARG A 275 -3.15 -16.76 -2.78
C ARG A 275 -2.86 -15.43 -3.50
N HIS A 276 -3.88 -14.68 -3.87
CA HIS A 276 -3.72 -13.34 -4.43
C HIS A 276 -3.15 -12.38 -3.41
N LEU A 277 -3.70 -12.37 -2.19
CA LEU A 277 -3.24 -11.49 -1.12
C LEU A 277 -1.81 -11.83 -0.64
N VAL A 278 -1.39 -13.10 -0.68
CA VAL A 278 0.02 -13.49 -0.41
C VAL A 278 0.97 -12.87 -1.44
N ARG A 279 0.59 -12.84 -2.72
CA ARG A 279 1.39 -12.16 -3.76
C ARG A 279 1.38 -10.65 -3.57
N ALA A 280 0.21 -10.06 -3.28
CA ALA A 280 0.09 -8.65 -2.99
C ALA A 280 0.92 -8.22 -1.76
N ALA A 281 0.97 -9.05 -0.72
CA ALA A 281 1.77 -8.81 0.48
C ALA A 281 3.26 -8.63 0.18
N ASP A 282 3.80 -9.35 -0.80
CA ASP A 282 5.21 -9.25 -1.22
C ASP A 282 5.59 -7.85 -1.70
N SER A 283 4.65 -7.15 -2.33
CA SER A 283 4.90 -5.81 -2.90
C SER A 283 5.22 -4.74 -1.85
N PHE A 284 4.77 -4.93 -0.61
CA PHE A 284 4.96 -3.95 0.46
C PHE A 284 6.20 -4.19 1.31
N ILE A 285 6.80 -5.40 1.24
CA ILE A 285 8.00 -5.75 2.00
C ILE A 285 9.21 -5.38 1.17
N VAL A 286 9.96 -4.39 1.64
CA VAL A 286 11.05 -3.77 0.89
C VAL A 286 12.36 -3.80 1.64
N HIS A 287 13.47 -3.81 0.90
CA HIS A 287 14.79 -3.57 1.47
C HIS A 287 14.91 -2.12 1.96
N ARG A 288 15.51 -1.92 3.15
CA ARG A 288 15.86 -0.60 3.66
C ARG A 288 17.37 -0.44 3.76
N GLN A 289 17.92 0.37 2.87
CA GLN A 289 19.39 0.54 2.73
C GLN A 289 20.03 1.07 4.02
N SER A 290 19.41 2.02 4.71
CA SER A 290 19.99 2.63 5.90
C SER A 290 20.16 1.68 7.09
N THR A 291 19.45 0.56 7.11
CA THR A 291 19.54 -0.46 8.17
C THR A 291 20.09 -1.80 7.70
N GLY A 292 20.22 -1.99 6.40
CA GLY A 292 20.56 -3.27 5.78
C GLY A 292 19.49 -4.36 5.96
N GLY A 293 18.31 -4.01 6.51
CA GLY A 293 17.21 -4.93 6.80
C GLY A 293 15.98 -4.69 5.92
N LYS A 294 14.82 -5.07 6.43
CA LYS A 294 13.54 -4.92 5.75
C LYS A 294 12.68 -3.83 6.42
N SER A 295 11.76 -3.28 5.64
CA SER A 295 10.70 -2.38 6.08
C SER A 295 9.41 -2.65 5.31
N ILE A 296 8.33 -1.95 5.65
CA ILE A 296 7.03 -2.05 4.97
C ILE A 296 6.66 -0.67 4.42
N ILE A 297 6.44 -0.58 3.10
CA ILE A 297 5.80 0.58 2.48
C ILE A 297 4.31 0.56 2.81
N ALA A 298 3.79 1.69 3.31
CA ALA A 298 2.39 1.80 3.72
C ALA A 298 1.42 1.68 2.54
N GLY A 299 1.80 2.16 1.36
CA GLY A 299 0.97 2.04 0.17
C GLY A 299 1.59 2.64 -1.09
N TYR A 300 1.14 2.16 -2.24
CA TYR A 300 1.50 2.68 -3.55
C TYR A 300 0.34 3.50 -4.12
N HIS A 301 0.64 4.67 -4.77
CA HIS A 301 2.00 4.99 -5.28
C HIS A 301 2.88 5.77 -4.27
N TRP A 302 2.32 6.64 -3.41
CA TRP A 302 3.01 7.79 -2.80
C TRP A 302 3.45 7.62 -1.34
N PHE A 303 3.03 6.56 -0.66
CA PHE A 303 3.45 6.37 0.73
C PHE A 303 4.86 5.79 0.84
N ASN A 304 5.51 6.13 1.95
CA ASN A 304 6.79 5.58 2.38
C ASN A 304 6.58 4.51 3.46
N ASP A 305 7.62 4.20 4.23
CA ASP A 305 7.54 3.33 5.38
C ASP A 305 7.12 4.12 6.63
N TRP A 306 5.88 3.88 7.04
CA TRP A 306 5.25 4.48 8.21
C TRP A 306 5.19 3.48 9.36
N GLY A 307 5.54 3.93 10.59
CA GLY A 307 5.66 3.04 11.75
C GLY A 307 4.34 2.39 12.16
N ARG A 308 3.27 3.19 12.28
CA ARG A 308 1.93 2.69 12.57
C ARG A 308 1.50 1.62 11.57
N ASP A 309 1.56 1.96 10.29
CA ASP A 309 1.14 1.12 9.18
C ASP A 309 1.95 -0.18 9.13
N ALA A 310 3.27 -0.07 9.32
CA ALA A 310 4.16 -1.22 9.35
C ALA A 310 3.80 -2.18 10.50
N MET A 311 3.55 -1.66 11.70
CA MET A 311 3.24 -2.50 12.87
C MET A 311 1.87 -3.17 12.77
N ILE A 312 0.85 -2.48 12.26
CA ILE A 312 -0.47 -3.05 12.00
C ILE A 312 -0.39 -4.10 10.89
N ALA A 313 0.33 -3.80 9.81
CA ALA A 313 0.41 -4.68 8.65
C ALA A 313 1.32 -5.91 8.85
N LEU A 314 2.32 -5.83 9.74
CA LEU A 314 3.34 -6.88 9.89
C LEU A 314 2.75 -8.29 10.10
N PRO A 315 1.77 -8.54 10.99
CA PRO A 315 1.25 -9.89 11.16
C PRO A 315 0.63 -10.45 9.88
N GLY A 316 -0.15 -9.65 9.16
CA GLY A 316 -0.82 -10.06 7.92
C GLY A 316 0.12 -10.24 6.74
N LEU A 317 1.13 -9.38 6.58
CA LEU A 317 2.06 -9.47 5.46
C LEU A 317 3.12 -10.57 5.67
N THR A 318 3.53 -10.81 6.92
CA THR A 318 4.69 -11.66 7.21
C THR A 318 4.37 -12.93 8.00
N LEU A 319 3.66 -12.83 9.14
CA LEU A 319 3.47 -13.97 10.04
C LEU A 319 2.54 -15.03 9.45
N VAL A 320 1.36 -14.61 8.95
CA VAL A 320 0.40 -15.55 8.33
C VAL A 320 0.91 -16.08 6.98
N THR A 321 1.88 -15.43 6.36
CA THR A 321 2.56 -15.88 5.13
C THR A 321 3.84 -16.67 5.41
N ARG A 322 4.18 -16.88 6.69
CA ARG A 322 5.39 -17.58 7.17
C ARG A 322 6.70 -16.93 6.75
N ARG A 323 6.72 -15.61 6.60
CA ARG A 323 7.91 -14.81 6.32
C ARG A 323 8.52 -14.31 7.65
N TYR A 324 8.88 -15.22 8.51
CA TYR A 324 9.30 -14.94 9.90
C TYR A 324 10.60 -14.16 9.98
N ASP A 325 11.55 -14.40 9.07
CA ASP A 325 12.80 -13.65 9.00
C ASP A 325 12.55 -12.17 8.60
N ASP A 326 11.66 -11.93 7.64
CA ASP A 326 11.27 -10.58 7.26
C ASP A 326 10.59 -9.85 8.44
N ALA A 327 9.71 -10.55 9.19
CA ALA A 327 9.09 -10.00 10.39
C ALA A 327 10.13 -9.60 11.45
N ARG A 328 11.11 -10.46 11.70
CA ARG A 328 12.21 -10.16 12.62
C ARG A 328 12.98 -8.93 12.17
N ASP A 329 13.39 -8.88 10.93
CA ASP A 329 14.19 -7.78 10.38
C ASP A 329 13.46 -6.44 10.48
N ILE A 330 12.14 -6.43 10.22
CA ILE A 330 11.30 -5.24 10.36
C ILE A 330 11.25 -4.79 11.82
N LEU A 331 10.96 -5.71 12.75
CA LEU A 331 10.90 -5.38 14.18
C LEU A 331 12.26 -4.86 14.70
N LEU A 332 13.37 -5.47 14.29
CA LEU A 332 14.72 -5.02 14.65
C LEU A 332 15.04 -3.65 14.04
N THR A 333 14.59 -3.39 12.81
CA THR A 333 14.75 -2.08 12.17
C THR A 333 14.10 -1.00 13.02
N TYR A 334 12.81 -1.15 13.35
CA TYR A 334 12.10 -0.14 14.16
C TYR A 334 12.63 -0.05 15.60
N SER A 335 13.08 -1.15 16.19
CA SER A 335 13.70 -1.14 17.52
C SER A 335 14.93 -0.23 17.62
N ARG A 336 15.75 -0.18 16.56
CA ARG A 336 16.96 0.66 16.51
C ARG A 336 16.65 2.16 16.47
N TYR A 337 15.45 2.53 15.99
CA TYR A 337 15.01 3.91 15.89
C TYR A 337 14.06 4.33 17.02
N CYS A 338 13.82 3.47 18.01
CA CYS A 338 13.06 3.85 19.19
C CYS A 338 13.84 4.92 19.96
N LYS A 339 13.21 6.08 20.20
CA LYS A 339 13.82 7.23 20.89
C LYS A 339 12.82 7.82 21.86
N ASP A 340 13.24 7.97 23.12
CA ASP A 340 12.39 8.52 24.20
C ASP A 340 11.02 7.82 24.31
N GLY A 341 11.00 6.49 24.11
CA GLY A 341 9.79 5.67 24.11
C GLY A 341 8.92 5.78 22.86
N LEU A 342 9.34 6.50 21.83
CA LEU A 342 8.58 6.68 20.59
C LEU A 342 9.24 5.93 19.43
N LEU A 343 8.43 5.22 18.64
CA LEU A 343 8.82 4.74 17.34
C LEU A 343 8.62 5.84 16.29
N PRO A 344 9.41 5.80 15.19
CA PRO A 344 9.18 6.69 14.06
C PRO A 344 7.74 6.60 13.54
N ASN A 345 7.07 7.73 13.36
CA ASN A 345 5.83 7.79 12.60
C ASN A 345 6.12 7.57 11.10
N VAL A 346 7.16 8.23 10.60
CA VAL A 346 7.61 8.08 9.22
C VAL A 346 9.13 8.26 9.12
N PHE A 347 9.75 7.49 8.23
CA PHE A 347 11.10 7.72 7.80
C PHE A 347 11.09 8.67 6.60
N ALA A 348 11.80 9.81 6.68
CA ALA A 348 11.78 10.82 5.65
C ALA A 348 12.46 10.36 4.34
N ASP A 349 11.91 10.78 3.19
CA ASP A 349 12.38 10.43 1.84
C ASP A 349 13.81 10.86 1.51
N ASN A 350 14.29 11.90 2.16
CA ASN A 350 15.54 12.59 1.79
C ASN A 350 16.69 12.33 2.76
N GLY A 351 16.61 11.28 3.58
CA GLY A 351 17.64 10.98 4.59
C GLY A 351 17.67 11.94 5.78
N ARG A 352 16.63 12.78 5.95
CA ARG A 352 16.42 13.57 7.16
C ARG A 352 16.10 12.68 8.35
N GLU A 353 16.13 13.27 9.54
CA GLU A 353 15.73 12.56 10.77
C GLU A 353 14.28 12.03 10.66
N ALA A 354 14.05 10.86 11.28
CA ALA A 354 12.72 10.29 11.39
C ALA A 354 11.80 11.22 12.19
N LEU A 355 10.52 11.23 11.85
CA LEU A 355 9.49 11.99 12.57
C LEU A 355 8.82 11.10 13.61
N TYR A 356 8.58 11.62 14.80
CA TYR A 356 8.08 10.87 15.97
C TYR A 356 6.70 11.33 16.45
N ASN A 357 5.97 12.11 15.68
CA ASN A 357 4.68 12.70 16.03
C ASN A 357 3.53 11.67 16.00
N THR A 358 3.59 10.68 16.87
CA THR A 358 2.59 9.61 16.99
C THR A 358 2.54 9.05 18.40
N VAL A 359 1.36 8.71 18.90
CA VAL A 359 1.18 8.03 20.19
C VAL A 359 0.98 6.53 20.01
N ASP A 360 0.45 6.10 18.88
CA ASP A 360 0.00 4.72 18.68
C ASP A 360 1.03 3.80 18.01
N ALA A 361 1.98 4.31 17.22
CA ALA A 361 2.99 3.47 16.56
C ALA A 361 3.79 2.62 17.58
N SER A 362 4.20 3.22 18.72
CA SER A 362 4.88 2.51 19.79
C SER A 362 3.99 1.47 20.47
N LEU A 363 2.70 1.73 20.59
CA LEU A 363 1.75 0.80 21.19
C LEU A 363 1.42 -0.37 20.22
N TRP A 364 1.33 -0.10 18.91
CA TRP A 364 1.20 -1.14 17.90
C TRP A 364 2.45 -2.03 17.79
N PHE A 365 3.62 -1.51 18.18
CA PHE A 365 4.84 -2.32 18.28
C PHE A 365 4.71 -3.44 19.32
N PHE A 366 4.02 -3.22 20.46
CA PHE A 366 3.70 -4.29 21.41
C PHE A 366 2.84 -5.39 20.77
N TRP A 367 1.85 -5.00 19.99
CA TRP A 367 1.00 -5.92 19.23
C TRP A 367 1.82 -6.76 18.24
N ALA A 368 2.63 -6.10 17.41
CA ALA A 368 3.45 -6.76 16.40
C ALA A 368 4.49 -7.71 17.02
N ALA A 369 5.20 -7.25 18.06
CA ALA A 369 6.19 -8.04 18.79
C ALA A 369 5.55 -9.26 19.49
N TRP A 370 4.41 -9.08 20.13
CA TRP A 370 3.67 -10.17 20.78
C TRP A 370 3.23 -11.22 19.73
N LYS A 371 2.63 -10.81 18.64
CA LYS A 371 2.25 -11.68 17.53
C LYS A 371 3.47 -12.44 16.96
N TYR A 372 4.58 -11.73 16.74
CA TYR A 372 5.82 -12.36 16.28
C TYR A 372 6.27 -13.48 17.21
N LEU A 373 6.33 -13.22 18.51
CA LEU A 373 6.75 -14.22 19.50
C LEU A 373 5.78 -15.39 19.59
N GLN A 374 4.49 -15.17 19.46
CA GLN A 374 3.48 -16.24 19.40
C GLN A 374 3.68 -17.16 18.18
N TYR A 375 3.96 -16.58 16.99
CA TYR A 375 4.15 -17.36 15.76
C TYR A 375 5.49 -18.09 15.69
N THR A 376 6.55 -17.48 16.20
CA THR A 376 7.93 -17.95 15.98
C THR A 376 8.55 -18.64 17.17
N ARG A 377 8.14 -18.29 18.40
CA ARG A 377 8.80 -18.64 19.66
C ARG A 377 10.29 -18.23 19.69
N ASP A 378 10.65 -17.17 18.97
CA ASP A 378 12.01 -16.61 18.97
C ASP A 378 12.27 -15.85 20.27
N HIS A 379 12.47 -16.60 21.35
CA HIS A 379 12.79 -16.03 22.65
C HIS A 379 14.16 -15.36 22.70
N THR A 380 15.05 -15.64 21.75
CA THR A 380 16.37 -15.02 21.68
C THR A 380 16.24 -13.55 21.29
N SER A 381 15.60 -13.23 20.17
CA SER A 381 15.32 -11.85 19.77
C SER A 381 14.36 -11.18 20.75
N GLY A 382 13.37 -11.94 21.25
CA GLY A 382 12.43 -11.48 22.27
C GLY A 382 13.13 -10.96 23.50
N ARG A 383 13.98 -11.76 24.13
CA ARG A 383 14.67 -11.40 25.40
C ARG A 383 15.75 -10.34 25.21
N LYS A 384 16.54 -10.45 24.12
CA LYS A 384 17.72 -9.59 23.91
C LYS A 384 17.40 -8.21 23.35
N VAL A 385 16.34 -8.08 22.56
CA VAL A 385 16.04 -6.82 21.84
C VAL A 385 14.61 -6.34 22.10
N LEU A 386 13.58 -7.16 21.79
CA LEU A 386 12.21 -6.67 21.81
C LEU A 386 11.76 -6.30 23.23
N TYR A 387 11.95 -7.17 24.20
CA TYR A 387 11.52 -6.92 25.59
C TYR A 387 12.17 -5.69 26.23
N PRO A 388 13.49 -5.44 26.11
CA PRO A 388 14.10 -4.19 26.56
C PRO A 388 13.47 -2.95 25.94
N VAL A 389 13.21 -2.95 24.63
CA VAL A 389 12.58 -1.81 23.94
C VAL A 389 11.14 -1.60 24.40
N LEU A 390 10.36 -2.68 24.58
CA LEU A 390 8.99 -2.59 25.10
C LEU A 390 8.97 -2.02 26.54
N ARG A 391 9.93 -2.40 27.39
CA ARG A 391 10.09 -1.83 28.73
C ARG A 391 10.42 -0.33 28.68
N ASP A 392 11.30 0.07 27.80
CA ASP A 392 11.69 1.46 27.60
C ASP A 392 10.51 2.32 27.16
N ILE A 393 9.72 1.84 26.19
CA ILE A 393 8.49 2.50 25.74
C ILE A 393 7.53 2.70 26.93
N ALA A 394 7.25 1.65 27.68
CA ALA A 394 6.33 1.72 28.83
C ALA A 394 6.84 2.67 29.91
N HIS A 395 8.14 2.66 30.20
CA HIS A 395 8.75 3.59 31.16
C HIS A 395 8.53 5.05 30.77
N HIS A 396 8.78 5.40 29.50
CA HIS A 396 8.58 6.75 29.00
C HIS A 396 7.11 7.17 28.99
N TYR A 397 6.19 6.27 28.65
CA TYR A 397 4.76 6.55 28.68
C TYR A 397 4.24 6.79 30.11
N ILE A 398 4.78 6.07 31.09
CA ILE A 398 4.42 6.26 32.52
C ILE A 398 5.01 7.55 33.05
N LYS A 399 6.29 7.83 32.73
CA LYS A 399 7.00 9.02 33.24
C LYS A 399 6.53 10.30 32.53
N GLY A 400 5.96 10.19 31.34
CA GLY A 400 5.70 11.27 30.42
C GLY A 400 6.81 11.45 29.38
N THR A 401 6.45 11.63 28.11
CA THR A 401 7.37 11.85 26.99
C THR A 401 6.87 12.99 26.10
N HIS A 402 7.43 13.15 24.91
CA HIS A 402 7.08 14.23 23.97
C HIS A 402 5.58 14.27 23.66
N PHE A 403 5.09 15.40 23.17
CA PHE A 403 3.71 15.61 22.73
C PHE A 403 2.64 15.41 23.83
N ASN A 404 2.97 15.69 25.09
CA ASN A 404 2.10 15.47 26.25
C ASN A 404 1.59 14.01 26.36
N ILE A 405 2.39 13.06 25.89
CA ILE A 405 2.06 11.64 26.06
C ILE A 405 2.45 11.22 27.46
N GLY A 406 1.47 10.79 28.26
CA GLY A 406 1.72 10.36 29.63
C GLY A 406 0.50 9.74 30.30
N VAL A 407 0.75 8.93 31.32
CA VAL A 407 -0.29 8.29 32.13
C VAL A 407 -0.76 9.26 33.19
N ASP A 408 -2.07 9.51 33.24
CA ASP A 408 -2.70 10.36 34.26
C ASP A 408 -2.90 9.65 35.60
N ALA A 409 -3.30 10.45 36.61
CA ALA A 409 -3.59 9.95 37.94
C ALA A 409 -4.67 8.86 38.00
N ASP A 410 -5.55 8.77 37.05
CA ASP A 410 -6.56 7.70 36.91
C ASP A 410 -6.04 6.41 36.24
N GLY A 411 -4.77 6.39 35.80
CA GLY A 411 -4.13 5.26 35.16
C GLY A 411 -4.39 5.16 33.65
N LEU A 412 -5.15 6.10 33.08
CA LEU A 412 -5.41 6.19 31.66
C LEU A 412 -4.32 7.02 30.96
N LEU A 413 -4.06 6.70 29.69
CA LEU A 413 -3.07 7.39 28.88
C LEU A 413 -3.70 8.60 28.19
N ALA A 414 -3.13 9.78 28.39
CA ALA A 414 -3.44 11.01 27.71
C ALA A 414 -2.35 11.38 26.70
N ALA A 415 -2.70 12.09 25.64
CA ALA A 415 -1.75 12.53 24.62
C ALA A 415 -2.24 13.78 23.87
N GLY A 416 -1.29 14.59 23.41
CA GLY A 416 -1.53 15.67 22.46
C GLY A 416 -2.00 16.99 23.06
N SER A 417 -2.36 17.89 22.17
CA SER A 417 -2.95 19.20 22.40
C SER A 417 -3.86 19.54 21.21
N PRO A 418 -4.68 20.59 21.28
CA PRO A 418 -5.65 20.92 20.23
C PRO A 418 -5.09 21.07 18.81
N ASP A 419 -3.82 21.40 18.68
CA ASP A 419 -3.11 21.63 17.41
C ASP A 419 -2.33 20.41 16.88
N LEU A 420 -2.31 19.30 17.65
CA LEU A 420 -1.58 18.08 17.33
C LEU A 420 -2.50 16.93 16.91
N GLN A 421 -2.00 16.12 15.98
CA GLN A 421 -2.60 14.85 15.56
C GLN A 421 -1.59 13.73 15.82
N LEU A 422 -1.90 12.86 16.78
CA LEU A 422 -1.01 11.78 17.20
C LEU A 422 -1.61 10.39 17.01
N THR A 423 -2.92 10.30 16.73
CA THR A 423 -3.62 9.04 16.47
C THR A 423 -3.70 8.76 14.95
N TRP A 424 -4.21 7.61 14.56
CA TRP A 424 -4.36 7.26 13.15
C TRP A 424 -5.36 8.17 12.39
N MET A 425 -6.26 8.86 13.09
CA MET A 425 -7.15 9.87 12.49
C MET A 425 -6.46 11.24 12.47
N ASP A 426 -5.41 11.38 11.68
CA ASP A 426 -4.43 12.46 11.73
C ASP A 426 -4.55 13.51 10.60
N ALA A 427 -5.69 13.57 9.90
CA ALA A 427 -5.89 14.56 8.85
C ALA A 427 -5.82 16.00 9.39
N LYS A 428 -4.97 16.80 8.76
CA LYS A 428 -4.81 18.23 9.04
C LYS A 428 -4.67 19.01 7.75
N VAL A 429 -5.42 20.10 7.64
CA VAL A 429 -5.35 21.01 6.50
C VAL A 429 -4.96 22.38 7.03
N ASP A 430 -3.72 22.78 6.75
CA ASP A 430 -3.09 23.98 7.28
C ASP A 430 -3.14 24.01 8.82
N GLN A 431 -3.93 24.87 9.44
CA GLN A 431 -4.12 24.94 10.89
C GLN A 431 -5.34 24.14 11.38
N TRP A 432 -6.16 23.61 10.47
CA TRP A 432 -7.38 22.89 10.85
C TRP A 432 -7.08 21.41 11.13
N VAL A 433 -7.19 21.03 12.39
CA VAL A 433 -7.24 19.61 12.81
C VAL A 433 -8.64 19.10 12.51
N VAL A 434 -8.78 18.25 11.50
CA VAL A 434 -10.09 17.81 11.00
C VAL A 434 -10.83 16.97 12.03
N THR A 435 -10.11 16.10 12.73
CA THR A 435 -10.66 15.19 13.74
C THR A 435 -9.86 15.34 15.03
N PRO A 436 -10.16 16.31 15.89
CA PRO A 436 -9.46 16.51 17.16
C PRO A 436 -9.62 15.30 18.06
N ARG A 437 -8.50 14.70 18.48
CA ARG A 437 -8.48 13.52 19.37
C ARG A 437 -7.38 13.61 20.44
N HIS A 438 -7.07 14.83 20.90
CA HIS A 438 -6.20 15.07 22.05
C HIS A 438 -6.92 14.70 23.35
N GLY A 439 -6.17 14.33 24.36
CA GLY A 439 -6.68 13.77 25.62
C GLY A 439 -6.60 12.24 25.63
N LYS A 440 -7.61 11.57 26.14
CA LYS A 440 -7.66 10.11 26.29
C LYS A 440 -8.51 9.51 25.15
N ALA A 441 -7.87 8.99 24.11
CA ALA A 441 -8.55 8.30 23.01
C ALA A 441 -8.78 6.82 23.35
N VAL A 442 -9.92 6.26 22.92
CA VAL A 442 -10.37 4.93 23.33
C VAL A 442 -9.44 3.82 22.85
N GLU A 443 -9.01 3.85 21.60
CA GLU A 443 -8.08 2.84 21.04
C GLU A 443 -6.69 2.98 21.65
N ILE A 444 -6.25 4.19 21.95
CA ILE A 444 -4.95 4.42 22.59
C ILE A 444 -4.93 3.78 23.97
N ASN A 445 -5.98 3.94 24.75
CA ASN A 445 -6.11 3.31 26.06
C ASN A 445 -6.29 1.80 25.98
N ALA A 446 -6.97 1.29 24.95
CA ALA A 446 -7.05 -0.14 24.70
C ALA A 446 -5.67 -0.74 24.35
N LEU A 447 -4.92 -0.08 23.49
CA LEU A 447 -3.55 -0.48 23.12
C LEU A 447 -2.61 -0.40 24.35
N TRP A 448 -2.76 0.61 25.20
CA TRP A 448 -2.00 0.76 26.42
C TRP A 448 -2.27 -0.39 27.42
N TYR A 449 -3.54 -0.75 27.63
CA TYR A 449 -3.89 -1.91 28.44
C TYR A 449 -3.25 -3.20 27.89
N ASN A 450 -3.38 -3.41 26.57
CA ASN A 450 -2.75 -4.55 25.90
C ASN A 450 -1.22 -4.54 26.08
N ALA A 451 -0.57 -3.38 25.99
CA ALA A 451 0.87 -3.23 26.18
C ALA A 451 1.31 -3.66 27.60
N LEU A 452 0.61 -3.20 28.64
CA LEU A 452 0.88 -3.61 30.00
C LEU A 452 0.68 -5.12 30.22
N CYS A 453 -0.37 -5.71 29.63
CA CYS A 453 -0.61 -7.15 29.69
C CYS A 453 0.50 -7.95 28.96
N VAL A 454 0.96 -7.49 27.80
CA VAL A 454 2.08 -8.08 27.07
C VAL A 454 3.35 -8.05 27.92
N LEU A 455 3.68 -6.90 28.53
CA LEU A 455 4.85 -6.77 29.41
C LEU A 455 4.78 -7.72 30.60
N ARG A 456 3.62 -7.83 31.25
CA ARG A 456 3.42 -8.77 32.35
C ARG A 456 3.69 -10.21 31.94
N LYS A 457 3.19 -10.60 30.75
CA LYS A 457 3.42 -11.95 30.20
C LYS A 457 4.90 -12.19 29.87
N LEU A 458 5.57 -11.20 29.27
CA LEU A 458 6.99 -11.32 28.93
C LEU A 458 7.89 -11.29 30.17
N ALA A 459 7.58 -10.47 31.18
CA ALA A 459 8.29 -10.48 32.46
C ALA A 459 8.24 -11.86 33.09
N ALA A 460 7.05 -12.45 33.21
CA ALA A 460 6.90 -13.82 33.73
C ALA A 460 7.68 -14.86 32.90
N LEU A 461 7.62 -14.76 31.56
CA LEU A 461 8.31 -15.66 30.64
C LEU A 461 9.84 -15.59 30.78
N TYR A 462 10.39 -14.39 31.01
CA TYR A 462 11.84 -14.17 31.10
C TYR A 462 12.39 -14.16 32.53
N GLY A 463 11.53 -14.39 33.54
CA GLY A 463 11.91 -14.39 34.95
C GLY A 463 12.28 -13.00 35.49
N ASP A 464 11.62 -11.96 34.99
CA ASP A 464 11.79 -10.59 35.42
C ASP A 464 10.59 -10.10 36.24
N THR A 465 10.76 -8.99 36.96
CA THR A 465 9.70 -8.37 37.75
C THR A 465 8.82 -7.48 36.89
N PHE A 466 7.51 -7.55 37.05
CA PHE A 466 6.55 -6.61 36.47
C PHE A 466 6.16 -5.55 37.54
N PRO A 467 6.70 -4.31 37.47
CA PRO A 467 6.49 -3.33 38.52
C PRO A 467 5.18 -2.53 38.38
N TYR A 468 4.36 -2.80 37.36
CA TYR A 468 3.20 -1.98 37.02
C TYR A 468 1.86 -2.68 37.30
N GLN A 469 1.82 -3.59 38.25
CA GLN A 469 0.61 -4.37 38.57
C GLN A 469 -0.55 -3.46 39.06
N GLU A 470 -0.28 -2.55 39.95
CA GLU A 470 -1.28 -1.58 40.46
C GLU A 470 -1.82 -0.66 39.37
N LEU A 471 -0.93 -0.21 38.47
CA LEU A 471 -1.32 0.61 37.31
C LEU A 471 -2.23 -0.18 36.35
N LEU A 472 -1.90 -1.44 36.04
CA LEU A 472 -2.70 -2.29 35.21
C LEU A 472 -4.12 -2.50 35.77
N GLU A 473 -4.23 -2.81 37.08
CA GLU A 473 -5.53 -2.98 37.74
C GLU A 473 -6.33 -1.67 37.81
N LYS A 474 -5.65 -0.55 38.01
CA LYS A 474 -6.26 0.77 37.99
C LYS A 474 -6.80 1.13 36.63
N HIS A 475 -6.02 0.89 35.58
CA HIS A 475 -6.44 1.09 34.18
C HIS A 475 -7.66 0.21 33.85
N GLU A 476 -7.62 -1.07 34.19
CA GLU A 476 -8.72 -2.02 33.92
C GLU A 476 -10.05 -1.55 34.51
N ARG A 477 -10.04 -1.14 35.79
CA ARG A 477 -11.24 -0.61 36.46
C ARG A 477 -11.73 0.69 35.82
N ASN A 478 -10.83 1.58 35.46
CA ASN A 478 -11.17 2.92 35.01
C ASN A 478 -11.53 2.97 33.52
N PHE A 479 -10.95 2.09 32.69
CA PHE A 479 -11.22 2.08 31.24
C PHE A 479 -12.73 1.94 30.96
N VAL A 480 -13.37 0.91 31.48
CA VAL A 480 -14.82 0.70 31.26
C VAL A 480 -15.65 1.80 31.93
N ARG A 481 -15.29 2.20 33.16
CA ARG A 481 -16.03 3.26 33.88
C ARG A 481 -16.06 4.58 33.13
N GLU A 482 -14.95 4.99 32.55
CA GLU A 482 -14.84 6.31 31.90
C GLU A 482 -15.31 6.28 30.45
N PHE A 483 -14.99 5.24 29.69
CA PHE A 483 -15.30 5.19 28.26
C PHE A 483 -16.68 4.62 27.93
N TRP A 484 -17.32 3.82 28.78
CA TRP A 484 -18.61 3.23 28.46
C TRP A 484 -19.73 4.27 28.44
N TYR A 485 -20.40 4.41 27.29
CA TYR A 485 -21.59 5.26 27.10
C TYR A 485 -22.85 4.39 27.15
N GLU A 486 -23.48 4.34 28.32
CA GLU A 486 -24.60 3.43 28.61
C GLU A 486 -25.80 3.67 27.71
N ASP A 487 -26.22 4.94 27.52
CA ASP A 487 -27.38 5.30 26.68
C ASP A 487 -27.15 4.97 25.20
N GLY A 488 -25.93 5.13 24.71
CA GLY A 488 -25.56 4.79 23.33
C GLY A 488 -25.34 3.29 23.12
N GLY A 489 -24.94 2.56 24.16
CA GLY A 489 -24.56 1.14 24.07
C GLY A 489 -23.23 0.91 23.34
N TYR A 490 -22.31 1.88 23.44
CA TYR A 490 -20.98 1.86 22.84
C TYR A 490 -20.00 2.72 23.65
N PHE A 491 -18.74 2.85 23.21
CA PHE A 491 -17.70 3.60 23.93
C PHE A 491 -17.55 5.01 23.38
N TYR A 492 -17.40 6.01 24.29
CA TYR A 492 -16.94 7.35 23.93
C TYR A 492 -15.63 7.27 23.14
N ASP A 493 -15.49 8.09 22.09
CA ASP A 493 -14.31 8.08 21.24
C ASP A 493 -13.10 8.71 21.91
N VAL A 494 -13.30 9.86 22.56
CA VAL A 494 -12.26 10.61 23.28
C VAL A 494 -12.82 11.19 24.58
N ILE A 495 -11.99 11.25 25.61
CA ILE A 495 -12.24 11.98 26.85
C ILE A 495 -11.22 13.12 26.89
N GLY A 496 -11.69 14.34 26.76
CA GLY A 496 -10.90 15.56 26.78
C GLY A 496 -11.31 16.52 27.91
N GLU A 497 -10.68 17.67 27.95
CA GLU A 497 -11.01 18.73 28.90
C GLU A 497 -12.45 19.26 28.68
N ASP A 498 -12.92 19.30 27.43
CA ASP A 498 -14.26 19.75 27.04
C ASP A 498 -15.34 18.68 27.27
N GLY A 499 -14.99 17.50 27.78
CA GLY A 499 -15.93 16.41 28.06
C GLY A 499 -15.66 15.13 27.29
N LYS A 500 -16.71 14.31 27.15
CA LYS A 500 -16.67 13.00 26.51
C LYS A 500 -17.29 13.05 25.11
N ASP A 501 -16.55 12.71 24.07
CA ASP A 501 -17.04 12.66 22.69
C ASP A 501 -17.85 11.37 22.45
N ALA A 502 -19.17 11.53 22.31
CA ALA A 502 -20.11 10.45 22.06
C ALA A 502 -20.26 10.10 20.56
N SER A 503 -19.38 10.57 19.70
CA SER A 503 -19.39 10.20 18.28
C SER A 503 -19.22 8.70 18.11
N LEU A 504 -20.10 8.07 17.34
CA LEU A 504 -19.95 6.66 17.00
C LEU A 504 -18.88 6.51 15.90
N ARG A 505 -17.69 6.08 16.33
CA ARG A 505 -16.51 5.85 15.49
C ARG A 505 -16.02 4.43 15.60
N PRO A 506 -15.20 3.93 14.64
CA PRO A 506 -14.74 2.54 14.62
C PRO A 506 -13.64 2.24 15.64
N ASN A 507 -13.03 3.24 16.27
CA ASN A 507 -11.86 3.09 17.14
C ASN A 507 -12.07 2.10 18.29
N GLN A 508 -13.27 2.02 18.84
CA GLN A 508 -13.66 1.06 19.88
C GLN A 508 -13.50 -0.41 19.46
N VAL A 509 -13.53 -0.71 18.16
CA VAL A 509 -13.33 -2.07 17.64
C VAL A 509 -11.93 -2.59 17.97
N ILE A 510 -10.94 -1.69 18.04
CA ILE A 510 -9.57 -2.03 18.43
C ILE A 510 -9.56 -2.57 19.86
N ALA A 511 -10.30 -1.94 20.78
CA ALA A 511 -10.41 -2.42 22.18
C ALA A 511 -10.95 -3.86 22.28
N LEU A 512 -11.78 -4.27 21.32
CA LEU A 512 -12.40 -5.60 21.30
C LEU A 512 -11.59 -6.62 20.50
N SER A 513 -10.68 -6.20 19.64
CA SER A 513 -9.90 -7.10 18.76
C SER A 513 -8.52 -7.47 19.31
N LEU A 514 -7.93 -6.65 20.16
CA LEU A 514 -6.60 -6.88 20.74
C LEU A 514 -6.52 -8.18 21.55
N PRO A 515 -5.35 -8.82 21.69
CA PRO A 515 -5.16 -10.03 22.47
C PRO A 515 -5.71 -9.92 23.91
N PHE A 516 -5.45 -8.80 24.55
CA PHE A 516 -5.92 -8.49 25.90
C PHE A 516 -6.89 -7.31 25.87
N THR A 517 -8.04 -7.47 26.49
CA THR A 517 -9.09 -6.44 26.55
C THR A 517 -9.63 -6.34 27.97
N ALA A 518 -9.94 -5.12 28.41
CA ALA A 518 -10.62 -4.82 29.67
C ALA A 518 -12.17 -4.87 29.53
N VAL A 519 -12.68 -5.10 28.31
CA VAL A 519 -14.12 -5.03 28.01
C VAL A 519 -14.75 -6.41 28.21
N ASP A 520 -15.83 -6.49 28.97
CA ASP A 520 -16.63 -7.70 29.13
C ASP A 520 -17.44 -8.04 27.83
N ALA A 521 -17.88 -9.30 27.75
CA ALA A 521 -18.54 -9.85 26.57
C ALA A 521 -19.89 -9.15 26.25
N GLU A 522 -20.62 -8.69 27.25
CA GLU A 522 -21.94 -8.07 27.06
C GLU A 522 -21.81 -6.67 26.45
N ARG A 523 -20.98 -5.82 27.05
CA ARG A 523 -20.68 -4.48 26.52
C ARG A 523 -20.04 -4.59 25.13
N GLY A 524 -19.12 -5.54 24.96
CA GLY A 524 -18.52 -5.81 23.68
C GLY A 524 -19.54 -6.14 22.59
N ARG A 525 -20.52 -6.99 22.89
CA ARG A 525 -21.58 -7.37 21.95
C ARG A 525 -22.49 -6.19 21.61
N ARG A 526 -22.88 -5.37 22.60
CA ARG A 526 -23.69 -4.15 22.38
C ARG A 526 -22.95 -3.18 21.47
N ALA A 527 -21.69 -2.87 21.76
CA ALA A 527 -20.86 -2.00 20.96
C ALA A 527 -20.68 -2.53 19.52
N MET A 528 -20.36 -3.82 19.35
CA MET A 528 -20.20 -4.40 18.00
C MET A 528 -21.51 -4.41 17.19
N THR A 529 -22.67 -4.53 17.83
CA THR A 529 -23.95 -4.40 17.15
C THR A 529 -24.15 -3.00 16.57
N ARG A 530 -23.83 -1.95 17.35
CA ARG A 530 -23.89 -0.55 16.90
C ARG A 530 -22.92 -0.28 15.75
N VAL A 531 -21.68 -0.75 15.88
CA VAL A 531 -20.66 -0.63 14.84
C VAL A 531 -21.11 -1.33 13.54
N TRP A 532 -21.64 -2.53 13.64
CA TRP A 532 -22.12 -3.26 12.45
C TRP A 532 -23.28 -2.54 11.76
N GLN A 533 -24.25 -2.05 12.52
CA GLN A 533 -25.43 -1.41 11.97
C GLN A 533 -25.12 -0.07 11.28
N GLU A 534 -24.20 0.72 11.82
CA GLU A 534 -23.99 2.10 11.36
C GLU A 534 -22.68 2.31 10.60
N LEU A 535 -21.61 1.55 10.94
CA LEU A 535 -20.30 1.80 10.38
C LEU A 535 -19.86 0.77 9.33
N TYR A 536 -20.36 -0.47 9.37
CA TYR A 536 -19.98 -1.46 8.39
C TYR A 536 -20.45 -1.05 6.97
N ALA A 537 -19.52 -1.07 6.02
CA ALA A 537 -19.74 -0.66 4.63
C ALA A 537 -18.93 -1.53 3.66
N THR A 538 -19.31 -2.81 3.57
CA THR A 538 -18.79 -3.84 2.64
C THR A 538 -17.28 -4.02 2.68
N TYR A 539 -16.49 -2.98 2.39
CA TYR A 539 -15.02 -3.04 2.27
C TYR A 539 -14.28 -2.49 3.50
N GLY A 540 -14.97 -2.24 4.59
CA GLY A 540 -14.38 -1.69 5.82
C GLY A 540 -15.42 -1.05 6.72
N LEU A 541 -14.96 -0.12 7.55
CA LEU A 541 -15.81 0.65 8.45
C LEU A 541 -15.75 2.14 8.11
N ARG A 542 -16.93 2.80 8.15
CA ARG A 542 -17.02 4.25 8.15
C ARG A 542 -16.32 4.82 9.37
N THR A 543 -15.63 5.92 9.20
CA THR A 543 -14.88 6.61 10.28
C THR A 543 -15.80 7.45 11.19
N LEU A 544 -17.02 7.65 10.78
CA LEU A 544 -18.07 8.35 11.56
C LEU A 544 -19.43 7.81 11.14
N SER A 545 -20.39 7.74 12.08
CA SER A 545 -21.77 7.35 11.80
C SER A 545 -22.44 8.36 10.85
N PRO A 546 -23.21 7.87 9.85
CA PRO A 546 -24.02 8.75 8.98
C PRO A 546 -25.02 9.64 9.73
N GLY A 547 -25.38 9.29 10.95
CA GLY A 547 -26.25 10.10 11.82
C GLY A 547 -25.56 11.30 12.47
N ASP A 548 -24.24 11.39 12.43
CA ASP A 548 -23.51 12.53 12.99
C ASP A 548 -23.57 13.73 12.03
N PRO A 549 -23.84 14.96 12.51
CA PRO A 549 -23.94 16.14 11.64
C PRO A 549 -22.63 16.51 10.93
N ARG A 550 -21.47 16.02 11.40
CA ARG A 550 -20.16 16.21 10.77
C ARG A 550 -19.86 15.19 9.68
N TYR A 551 -20.75 14.21 9.45
CA TYR A 551 -20.53 13.14 8.49
C TYR A 551 -20.32 13.66 7.06
N ARG A 552 -19.26 13.15 6.40
CA ARG A 552 -18.92 13.43 5.02
C ARG A 552 -18.66 12.11 4.29
N GLY A 553 -19.67 11.62 3.59
CA GLY A 553 -19.66 10.28 3.00
C GLY A 553 -19.01 10.18 1.61
N VAL A 554 -18.45 11.26 1.05
CA VAL A 554 -17.78 11.25 -0.27
C VAL A 554 -16.38 11.82 -0.12
N TYR A 555 -15.37 11.03 -0.53
CA TYR A 555 -13.97 11.44 -0.56
C TYR A 555 -13.59 11.93 -1.96
N GLY A 556 -13.41 13.24 -2.13
CA GLY A 556 -13.06 13.82 -3.43
C GLY A 556 -12.97 15.34 -3.38
N GLY A 557 -12.66 15.92 -4.54
CA GLY A 557 -12.50 17.36 -4.70
C GLY A 557 -11.09 17.85 -4.36
N ASP A 558 -10.98 19.11 -3.98
CA ASP A 558 -9.74 19.74 -3.60
C ASP A 558 -9.19 19.20 -2.25
N ARG A 559 -8.06 19.72 -1.80
CA ARG A 559 -7.42 19.27 -0.56
C ARG A 559 -8.33 19.44 0.66
N TRP A 560 -9.07 20.56 0.75
CA TRP A 560 -9.96 20.84 1.88
C TRP A 560 -11.13 19.85 1.95
N GLN A 561 -11.74 19.60 0.80
CA GLN A 561 -12.88 18.68 0.69
C GLN A 561 -12.45 17.24 0.99
N ARG A 562 -11.36 16.82 0.37
CA ARG A 562 -10.83 15.47 0.46
C ARG A 562 -10.32 15.13 1.85
N ASP A 563 -9.40 15.93 2.40
CA ASP A 563 -8.81 15.69 3.71
C ASP A 563 -9.84 15.93 4.83
N GLY A 564 -10.81 16.85 4.61
CA GLY A 564 -11.96 17.07 5.49
C GLY A 564 -12.93 15.89 5.59
N ALA A 565 -12.95 14.98 4.59
CA ALA A 565 -13.74 13.75 4.61
C ALA A 565 -12.98 12.53 5.12
N TYR A 566 -11.65 12.56 5.13
CA TYR A 566 -10.76 11.42 5.27
C TYR A 566 -11.03 10.56 6.52
N HIS A 567 -11.37 11.21 7.66
CA HIS A 567 -11.74 10.56 8.91
C HIS A 567 -13.13 11.01 9.43
N GLN A 568 -13.99 11.51 8.53
CA GLN A 568 -15.31 12.02 8.87
C GLN A 568 -16.45 11.33 8.09
N GLY A 569 -16.28 10.05 7.79
CA GLY A 569 -17.29 9.25 7.08
C GLY A 569 -16.69 8.28 6.06
N THR A 570 -15.53 8.58 5.51
CA THR A 570 -14.78 7.70 4.61
C THR A 570 -14.58 6.31 5.22
N VAL A 571 -14.74 5.27 4.41
CA VAL A 571 -14.56 3.87 4.79
C VAL A 571 -13.08 3.49 4.70
N TRP A 572 -12.56 2.88 5.75
CA TRP A 572 -11.17 2.39 5.78
C TRP A 572 -11.11 0.88 5.76
N SER A 573 -10.38 0.34 4.78
CA SER A 573 -10.33 -1.10 4.52
C SER A 573 -9.63 -1.90 5.63
N TRP A 574 -8.58 -1.36 6.24
CA TRP A 574 -7.82 -2.07 7.28
C TRP A 574 -8.65 -2.43 8.52
N LEU A 575 -9.66 -1.61 8.83
CA LEU A 575 -10.54 -1.82 9.98
C LEU A 575 -11.36 -3.11 9.90
N ILE A 576 -11.45 -3.72 8.71
CA ILE A 576 -12.15 -5.00 8.55
C ILE A 576 -11.50 -6.13 9.35
N GLY A 577 -10.17 -6.12 9.48
CA GLY A 577 -9.46 -7.12 10.27
C GLY A 577 -9.82 -7.08 11.75
N PRO A 578 -9.61 -5.96 12.45
CA PRO A 578 -10.09 -5.75 13.83
C PRO A 578 -11.58 -6.04 13.99
N PHE A 579 -12.42 -5.59 13.05
CA PHE A 579 -13.86 -5.84 13.09
C PHE A 579 -14.20 -7.34 13.08
N VAL A 580 -13.61 -8.11 12.17
CA VAL A 580 -13.82 -9.55 12.08
C VAL A 580 -13.33 -10.27 13.34
N THR A 581 -12.16 -9.89 13.86
CA THR A 581 -11.62 -10.48 15.10
C THR A 581 -12.51 -10.16 16.31
N ALA A 582 -12.96 -8.91 16.45
CA ALA A 582 -13.89 -8.50 17.51
C ALA A 582 -15.24 -9.23 17.38
N TRP A 583 -15.78 -9.32 16.17
CA TRP A 583 -17.02 -10.06 15.88
C TRP A 583 -16.91 -11.52 16.34
N ARG A 584 -15.82 -12.20 15.99
CA ARG A 584 -15.56 -13.59 16.41
C ARG A 584 -15.51 -13.71 17.94
N ARG A 585 -14.84 -12.78 18.61
CA ARG A 585 -14.68 -12.79 20.07
C ARG A 585 -16.00 -12.61 20.78
N VAL A 586 -16.79 -11.57 20.46
CA VAL A 586 -18.05 -11.28 21.16
C VAL A 586 -19.13 -12.34 20.90
N HIS A 587 -18.95 -13.16 19.88
CA HIS A 587 -19.78 -14.34 19.58
C HIS A 587 -19.11 -15.66 19.94
N HIS A 588 -18.14 -15.63 20.89
CA HIS A 588 -17.49 -16.79 21.50
C HIS A 588 -16.89 -17.78 20.47
N TYR A 589 -16.37 -17.26 19.33
CA TYR A 589 -15.78 -18.04 18.24
C TYR A 589 -16.70 -19.16 17.71
N SER A 590 -18.01 -18.99 17.80
CA SER A 590 -19.00 -19.95 17.34
C SER A 590 -18.88 -20.25 15.84
N PRO A 591 -19.35 -21.43 15.37
CA PRO A 591 -19.40 -21.75 13.93
C PRO A 591 -20.20 -20.71 13.12
N ALA A 592 -21.30 -20.19 13.67
CA ALA A 592 -22.11 -19.16 13.03
C ALA A 592 -21.32 -17.86 12.83
N SER A 593 -20.57 -17.40 13.84
CA SER A 593 -19.74 -16.20 13.71
C SER A 593 -18.58 -16.41 12.72
N ARG A 594 -18.09 -17.63 12.53
CA ARG A 594 -17.08 -17.95 11.50
C ARG A 594 -17.66 -17.81 10.09
N LEU A 595 -18.85 -18.33 9.85
CA LEU A 595 -19.54 -18.14 8.56
C LEU A 595 -19.80 -16.68 8.26
N GLN A 596 -20.19 -15.91 9.28
CA GLN A 596 -20.39 -14.46 9.16
C GLN A 596 -19.08 -13.77 8.82
N ALA A 597 -17.98 -14.08 9.50
CA ALA A 597 -16.64 -13.56 9.22
C ALA A 597 -16.23 -13.83 7.77
N ALA A 598 -16.47 -15.04 7.26
CA ALA A 598 -16.21 -15.38 5.86
C ALA A 598 -17.04 -14.53 4.89
N ARG A 599 -18.29 -14.20 5.23
CA ARG A 599 -19.16 -13.32 4.42
C ARG A 599 -18.68 -11.88 4.42
N PHE A 600 -18.19 -11.36 5.55
CA PHE A 600 -17.60 -10.01 5.61
C PHE A 600 -16.35 -9.87 4.72
N LEU A 601 -15.56 -10.93 4.55
CA LEU A 601 -14.36 -10.93 3.72
C LEU A 601 -14.61 -11.30 2.25
N ALA A 602 -15.75 -11.89 1.92
CA ALA A 602 -16.05 -12.37 0.56
C ALA A 602 -16.01 -11.24 -0.51
N PRO A 603 -16.53 -10.02 -0.24
CA PRO A 603 -16.54 -8.93 -1.23
C PRO A 603 -15.14 -8.50 -1.71
N PHE A 604 -14.10 -8.75 -0.92
CA PHE A 604 -12.73 -8.41 -1.34
C PHE A 604 -12.25 -9.19 -2.57
N ARG A 605 -12.91 -10.28 -2.96
CA ARG A 605 -12.65 -10.95 -4.25
C ARG A 605 -12.98 -10.05 -5.44
N ASP A 606 -14.06 -9.29 -5.33
CA ASP A 606 -14.49 -8.37 -6.37
C ASP A 606 -13.60 -7.13 -6.37
N GLN A 607 -13.23 -6.66 -5.18
CA GLN A 607 -12.32 -5.52 -5.04
C GLN A 607 -10.93 -5.79 -5.65
N LEU A 608 -10.42 -7.03 -5.62
CA LEU A 608 -9.18 -7.38 -6.36
C LEU A 608 -9.26 -7.18 -7.89
N ARG A 609 -10.46 -6.99 -8.42
CA ARG A 609 -10.70 -6.72 -9.85
C ARG A 609 -11.01 -5.27 -10.14
N ASP A 610 -11.00 -4.42 -9.13
CA ASP A 610 -11.41 -3.03 -9.24
C ASP A 610 -10.29 -2.09 -8.75
N HIS A 611 -10.28 -0.84 -9.23
CA HIS A 611 -9.34 0.23 -8.90
C HIS A 611 -7.87 -0.23 -9.01
N GLY A 612 -7.25 -0.74 -7.94
CA GLY A 612 -5.91 -1.34 -7.94
C GLY A 612 -5.96 -2.86 -8.16
N VAL A 613 -5.80 -3.30 -9.41
CA VAL A 613 -5.96 -4.72 -9.79
C VAL A 613 -4.99 -5.62 -9.02
N GLY A 614 -5.56 -6.57 -8.27
CA GLY A 614 -4.80 -7.53 -7.46
C GLY A 614 -4.48 -7.04 -6.04
N TYR A 615 -4.88 -5.81 -5.68
CA TYR A 615 -4.64 -5.18 -4.38
C TYR A 615 -5.94 -4.75 -3.70
N ILE A 616 -5.83 -4.18 -2.52
CA ILE A 616 -6.93 -3.58 -1.76
C ILE A 616 -6.67 -2.09 -1.67
N SER A 617 -7.68 -1.30 -2.05
CA SER A 617 -7.63 0.15 -1.98
C SER A 617 -7.57 0.63 -0.53
N GLU A 618 -6.97 1.78 -0.33
CA GLU A 618 -6.83 2.43 0.97
C GLU A 618 -8.18 2.67 1.64
N ILE A 619 -9.03 3.40 0.93
CA ILE A 619 -10.30 3.91 1.42
C ILE A 619 -11.40 3.77 0.35
N PHE A 620 -12.64 3.96 0.80
CA PHE A 620 -13.83 4.00 -0.07
C PHE A 620 -14.76 5.13 0.37
N ASP A 621 -15.63 5.57 -0.53
CA ASP A 621 -16.70 6.48 -0.15
C ASP A 621 -17.57 5.85 0.95
N GLY A 622 -18.06 6.64 1.89
CA GLY A 622 -18.97 6.20 2.94
C GLY A 622 -20.42 6.08 2.45
N ASN A 623 -20.75 6.81 1.37
CA ASN A 623 -22.07 6.77 0.73
C ASN A 623 -22.09 5.76 -0.42
N GLU A 624 -23.28 5.26 -0.74
CA GLU A 624 -23.51 4.44 -1.93
C GLU A 624 -23.43 5.30 -3.23
N PRO A 625 -22.81 4.78 -4.29
CA PRO A 625 -22.08 3.52 -4.36
C PRO A 625 -20.73 3.63 -3.62
N ILE A 626 -20.29 2.56 -2.98
CA ILE A 626 -19.05 2.52 -2.19
C ILE A 626 -17.83 2.51 -3.13
N ILE A 627 -17.46 3.68 -3.66
CA ILE A 627 -16.41 3.83 -4.68
C ILE A 627 -15.03 3.78 -4.02
N PRO A 628 -14.07 2.97 -4.54
CA PRO A 628 -12.69 2.96 -4.05
C PRO A 628 -11.98 4.29 -4.30
N ARG A 629 -11.19 4.72 -3.33
CA ARG A 629 -10.47 6.00 -3.30
C ARG A 629 -9.06 5.82 -2.72
N GLY A 630 -8.33 6.92 -2.61
CA GLY A 630 -7.00 6.96 -2.03
C GLY A 630 -5.95 6.24 -2.89
N CYS A 631 -4.97 5.62 -2.25
CA CYS A 631 -3.97 4.84 -2.97
C CYS A 631 -4.55 3.47 -3.41
N ILE A 632 -4.08 2.99 -4.55
CA ILE A 632 -4.61 1.78 -5.19
C ILE A 632 -4.22 0.48 -4.47
N ALA A 633 -3.16 0.52 -3.67
CA ALA A 633 -2.58 -0.63 -3.00
C ALA A 633 -2.11 -0.23 -1.61
N GLN A 634 -2.84 -0.64 -0.58
CA GLN A 634 -2.55 -0.29 0.82
C GLN A 634 -2.11 -1.51 1.61
N ALA A 635 -0.97 -1.40 2.30
CA ALA A 635 -0.35 -2.49 3.04
C ALA A 635 -1.25 -3.07 4.13
N TRP A 636 -1.78 -2.21 5.01
CA TRP A 636 -2.63 -2.68 6.11
C TRP A 636 -4.00 -3.20 5.66
N GLY A 637 -4.55 -2.72 4.51
CA GLY A 637 -5.76 -3.31 3.91
C GLY A 637 -5.52 -4.75 3.48
N VAL A 638 -4.45 -5.00 2.70
CA VAL A 638 -4.04 -6.35 2.29
C VAL A 638 -3.72 -7.22 3.50
N ALA A 639 -2.96 -6.69 4.46
CA ALA A 639 -2.53 -7.38 5.66
C ALA A 639 -3.71 -7.84 6.52
N GLU A 640 -4.63 -6.95 6.84
CA GLU A 640 -5.71 -7.22 7.78
C GLU A 640 -6.80 -8.11 7.18
N VAL A 641 -7.09 -8.00 5.88
CA VAL A 641 -7.96 -8.96 5.19
C VAL A 641 -7.33 -10.36 5.19
N LEU A 642 -6.04 -10.47 4.88
CA LEU A 642 -5.33 -11.75 4.86
C LEU A 642 -5.22 -12.35 6.27
N ARG A 643 -4.87 -11.54 7.29
CA ARG A 643 -4.78 -11.99 8.67
C ARG A 643 -6.12 -12.50 9.19
N ALA A 644 -7.18 -11.71 9.03
CA ALA A 644 -8.51 -12.11 9.46
C ALA A 644 -9.01 -13.38 8.74
N TYR A 645 -8.70 -13.51 7.44
CA TYR A 645 -9.03 -14.72 6.70
C TYR A 645 -8.32 -15.95 7.28
N VAL A 646 -7.02 -15.87 7.55
CA VAL A 646 -6.22 -16.98 8.07
C VAL A 646 -6.56 -17.27 9.53
N GLU A 647 -6.56 -16.24 10.40
CA GLU A 647 -6.73 -16.43 11.83
C GLU A 647 -8.19 -16.64 12.27
N ASP A 648 -9.14 -15.94 11.61
CA ASP A 648 -10.52 -15.86 12.09
C ASP A 648 -11.51 -16.71 11.26
N VAL A 649 -11.21 -16.97 9.97
CA VAL A 649 -12.04 -17.83 9.11
C VAL A 649 -11.46 -19.23 8.98
N LEU A 650 -10.15 -19.38 8.72
CA LEU A 650 -9.49 -20.68 8.65
C LEU A 650 -9.10 -21.20 10.05
N GLU A 651 -9.15 -20.37 11.06
CA GLU A 651 -8.79 -20.66 12.45
C GLU A 651 -7.36 -21.19 12.63
N ILE A 652 -6.47 -20.77 11.72
CA ILE A 652 -5.03 -21.06 11.78
C ILE A 652 -4.39 -19.96 12.62
N ARG A 653 -4.28 -20.22 13.92
CA ARG A 653 -3.67 -19.32 14.90
C ARG A 653 -2.45 -19.98 15.53
N PRO A 654 -1.44 -19.20 16.00
CA PRO A 654 -0.40 -19.78 16.81
C PRO A 654 -1.00 -20.35 18.10
N GLN A 655 -0.56 -21.54 18.48
CA GLN A 655 -0.91 -22.10 19.78
C GLN A 655 -0.18 -21.30 20.85
N ILE A 656 -0.95 -20.80 21.82
CA ILE A 656 -0.43 -20.02 22.97
C ILE A 656 0.38 -20.91 23.89
#